data_5b2191aadf903e16cfbf8cbe5644552b
#
_entry.id   5b2191aadf903e16cfbf8cbe5644552b
#
_cell.length_a   1.000
_cell.length_b   1.000
_cell.length_c   1.000
_cell.angle_alpha   90.00
_cell.angle_beta   90.00
_cell.angle_gamma   90.00
#
_symmetry.space_group_name_H-M   'P 1'
#
loop_
_entity.id
_entity.type
_entity.pdbx_description
1 polymer ?
#
loop_
_entity_poly.entity_id
_entity_poly.type
_entity_poly.pdbx_seq_one_letter_code
_entity_poly.pdbx_strand_id
1 'polypeptide(L)'
;MYYTREYLNRAHREIDTIFRVLFPEHGMAVREEQIMLCHEMLDNLLGRNIALCDAGVGIGKTYAYLVACVLMRKYSLLAEGCSPYEQRPVVISTSSIALQKAILTEYIPFLSRILQENGTIQAPIKAVIRKGKEHFVCDERLEHRIVAIEEKNKNALQKEALLSLKEHYDMDEVSNLSGFDRRMVNVPKFCSGDCPKRGSCRYQQYLERSRDNEMFIQICNHNYLLADGYHRLQDYRPLLKDYRALIVDEAHKLPDAAKQMFGKSLCYDDIREVCFYLGKEYQGPEIRKLSGTIRMVLDIIGENHRTRYGIKEEFHMTEECAMYLYEGIQTMNKIIEKLEKKIPKWIRNKLEETRSVLECFFHQDKKYVLHLKQDHDHRIILCASSRRIPQYLDQMLWSRGMGAILTSGTLKTGQGFSHIRKMTGLQRVRRVREYVADSPFEYQKNCLLYLPKNFKKCRRGSQEEAEMIAGHIHSLICSTYGHTLVLFTSYHLMGNVYQMLRDEIPFPMIEVWRHSSEEITRFKQMDNAVLFAAGSCWEGVDFPGDMVSSLIIVKLPFAVPDPISEAQKKEYASLKDYIQAVIVPDMQKKLRQGFGRALRTETDTCVVSILDERAGEGGRYHEEVMCALPSCKMAKDIKDVQRFIRNRKGVEYYL
;
A
#
# COMPACT_ATOMS: atom_id res chain seq x y z
N MET A 1 26.70 16.04 15.43
CA MET A 1 27.87 15.15 15.37
C MET A 1 28.46 15.27 13.99
N TYR A 2 29.72 15.67 13.86
CA TYR A 2 30.38 15.82 12.56
C TYR A 2 31.16 14.56 12.30
N TYR A 3 30.75 13.79 11.28
CA TYR A 3 31.59 12.74 10.71
C TYR A 3 32.83 13.39 10.13
N THR A 4 33.99 12.81 10.38
CA THR A 4 35.21 13.33 9.74
C THR A 4 35.10 13.12 8.23
N ARG A 5 35.65 14.03 7.45
CA ARG A 5 35.66 13.95 5.98
C ARG A 5 36.29 12.63 5.49
N GLU A 6 37.20 12.10 6.29
CA GLU A 6 37.84 10.81 6.02
C GLU A 6 36.84 9.65 6.09
N TYR A 7 35.98 9.58 7.14
CA TYR A 7 34.96 8.52 7.27
C TYR A 7 33.92 8.58 6.16
N LEU A 8 33.48 9.78 5.75
CA LEU A 8 32.59 9.94 4.63
C LEU A 8 33.21 9.42 3.32
N ASN A 9 34.46 9.83 3.03
CA ASN A 9 35.18 9.37 1.84
C ASN A 9 35.41 7.85 1.82
N ARG A 10 35.62 7.23 3.00
CA ARG A 10 35.74 5.76 3.09
C ARG A 10 34.42 5.07 2.86
N ALA A 11 33.34 5.59 3.43
CA ALA A 11 32.00 5.04 3.24
C ALA A 11 31.57 5.09 1.77
N HIS A 12 31.84 6.20 1.07
CA HIS A 12 31.55 6.33 -0.36
C HIS A 12 32.38 5.36 -1.21
N ARG A 13 33.68 5.17 -0.90
CA ARG A 13 34.49 4.16 -1.59
C ARG A 13 34.00 2.73 -1.36
N GLU A 14 33.46 2.43 -0.17
CA GLU A 14 32.86 1.12 0.08
C GLU A 14 31.57 0.92 -0.74
N ILE A 15 30.74 1.96 -0.94
CA ILE A 15 29.59 1.87 -1.86
C ILE A 15 30.08 1.48 -3.25
N ASP A 16 31.07 2.22 -3.79
CA ASP A 16 31.60 1.92 -5.12
C ASP A 16 32.15 0.48 -5.21
N THR A 17 32.89 0.02 -4.20
CA THR A 17 33.38 -1.35 -4.15
C THR A 17 32.26 -2.38 -4.14
N ILE A 18 31.23 -2.18 -3.33
CA ILE A 18 30.09 -3.11 -3.22
C ILE A 18 29.35 -3.24 -4.56
N PHE A 19 29.01 -2.11 -5.20
CA PHE A 19 28.20 -2.15 -6.41
C PHE A 19 29.00 -2.38 -7.69
N ARG A 20 30.28 -1.96 -7.76
CA ARG A 20 31.07 -2.08 -9.00
C ARG A 20 31.97 -3.33 -9.02
N VAL A 21 32.24 -3.94 -7.85
CA VAL A 21 33.11 -5.11 -7.75
C VAL A 21 32.34 -6.29 -7.18
N LEU A 22 31.87 -6.20 -5.94
CA LEU A 22 31.32 -7.36 -5.23
C LEU A 22 30.01 -7.87 -5.84
N PHE A 23 29.09 -6.98 -6.20
CA PHE A 23 27.83 -7.40 -6.82
C PHE A 23 28.00 -8.03 -8.19
N PRO A 24 28.85 -7.51 -9.11
CA PRO A 24 29.15 -8.15 -10.38
C PRO A 24 29.81 -9.53 -10.27
N GLU A 25 30.71 -9.73 -9.28
CA GLU A 25 31.27 -11.05 -8.98
C GLU A 25 30.22 -12.12 -8.64
N HIS A 26 29.02 -11.66 -8.19
CA HIS A 26 27.88 -12.51 -7.88
C HIS A 26 26.76 -12.44 -8.94
N GLY A 27 27.07 -11.97 -10.14
CA GLY A 27 26.15 -11.98 -11.29
C GLY A 27 25.15 -10.81 -11.33
N MET A 28 25.32 -9.77 -10.54
CA MET A 28 24.48 -8.58 -10.59
C MET A 28 25.07 -7.52 -11.55
N ALA A 29 24.19 -6.88 -12.34
CA ALA A 29 24.62 -5.80 -13.22
C ALA A 29 24.98 -4.53 -12.45
N VAL A 30 26.01 -3.81 -12.90
CA VAL A 30 26.33 -2.46 -12.40
C VAL A 30 25.28 -1.48 -12.93
N ARG A 31 24.72 -0.68 -12.03
CA ARG A 31 23.73 0.39 -12.34
C ARG A 31 24.18 1.66 -11.67
N GLU A 32 24.58 2.63 -12.46
CA GLU A 32 25.09 3.92 -11.97
C GLU A 32 24.04 4.66 -11.13
N GLU A 33 22.78 4.59 -11.55
CA GLU A 33 21.65 5.23 -10.86
C GLU A 33 21.43 4.65 -9.47
N GLN A 34 21.66 3.33 -9.31
CA GLN A 34 21.59 2.66 -8.01
C GLN A 34 22.73 3.09 -7.09
N ILE A 35 23.93 3.23 -7.64
CA ILE A 35 25.13 3.66 -6.90
C ILE A 35 24.92 5.09 -6.41
N MET A 36 24.55 6.01 -7.29
CA MET A 36 24.26 7.40 -6.95
C MET A 36 23.14 7.53 -5.92
N LEU A 37 22.07 6.75 -6.08
CA LEU A 37 20.98 6.69 -5.11
C LEU A 37 21.48 6.24 -3.73
N CYS A 38 22.36 5.24 -3.67
CA CYS A 38 22.95 4.75 -2.42
C CYS A 38 23.80 5.81 -1.73
N HIS A 39 24.65 6.53 -2.49
CA HIS A 39 25.44 7.65 -2.00
C HIS A 39 24.55 8.72 -1.35
N GLU A 40 23.52 9.15 -2.06
CA GLU A 40 22.58 10.16 -1.60
C GLU A 40 21.82 9.71 -0.34
N MET A 41 21.38 8.45 -0.32
CA MET A 41 20.73 7.87 0.86
C MET A 41 21.64 7.83 2.08
N LEU A 42 22.91 7.42 1.91
CA LEU A 42 23.89 7.36 2.98
C LEU A 42 24.15 8.75 3.59
N ASP A 43 24.40 9.75 2.75
CA ASP A 43 24.67 11.13 3.19
C ASP A 43 23.51 11.69 4.01
N ASN A 44 22.28 11.44 3.56
CA ASN A 44 21.10 11.90 4.28
C ASN A 44 20.89 11.16 5.61
N LEU A 45 21.17 9.85 5.67
CA LEU A 45 21.09 9.10 6.92
C LEU A 45 22.14 9.56 7.93
N LEU A 46 23.38 9.76 7.51
CA LEU A 46 24.47 10.28 8.36
C LEU A 46 24.19 11.71 8.82
N GLY A 47 23.67 12.54 7.92
CA GLY A 47 23.27 13.92 8.20
C GLY A 47 21.97 14.06 9.01
N ARG A 48 21.29 12.97 9.34
CA ARG A 48 19.96 12.94 9.98
C ARG A 48 18.92 13.77 9.23
N ASN A 49 19.05 13.85 7.90
CA ASN A 49 18.06 14.49 7.03
C ASN A 49 16.89 13.54 6.73
N ILE A 50 15.84 14.08 6.13
CA ILE A 50 14.76 13.31 5.52
C ILE A 50 14.95 13.41 4.01
N ALA A 51 15.30 12.31 3.36
CA ALA A 51 15.43 12.26 1.91
C ALA A 51 14.13 11.79 1.26
N LEU A 52 13.64 12.54 0.27
CA LEU A 52 12.60 12.14 -0.64
C LEU A 52 13.26 11.67 -1.94
N CYS A 53 13.35 10.36 -2.13
CA CYS A 53 14.02 9.74 -3.28
C CYS A 53 12.97 9.23 -4.28
N ASP A 54 12.76 9.97 -5.37
CA ASP A 54 11.95 9.49 -6.50
C ASP A 54 12.84 8.56 -7.34
N ALA A 55 12.61 7.27 -7.20
CA ALA A 55 13.39 6.24 -7.84
C ALA A 55 12.46 5.20 -8.49
N GLY A 56 12.46 5.13 -9.81
CA GLY A 56 11.56 4.30 -10.60
C GLY A 56 11.79 2.80 -10.44
N VAL A 57 11.08 2.05 -11.25
CA VAL A 57 11.25 0.58 -11.36
C VAL A 57 12.61 0.27 -11.99
N GLY A 58 13.22 -0.85 -11.62
CA GLY A 58 14.49 -1.32 -12.20
C GLY A 58 15.76 -0.73 -11.60
N ILE A 59 15.71 0.38 -10.86
CA ILE A 59 16.88 1.03 -10.24
C ILE A 59 17.55 0.16 -9.16
N GLY A 60 16.80 -0.72 -8.50
CA GLY A 60 17.35 -1.53 -7.41
C GLY A 60 17.35 -0.83 -6.04
N LYS A 61 16.30 -0.05 -5.75
CA LYS A 61 16.09 0.68 -4.50
C LYS A 61 16.42 -0.11 -3.23
N THR A 62 16.02 -1.39 -3.21
CA THR A 62 16.14 -2.24 -2.02
C THR A 62 17.59 -2.40 -1.59
N TYR A 63 18.49 -2.75 -2.50
CA TYR A 63 19.90 -2.84 -2.18
C TYR A 63 20.51 -1.46 -1.88
N ALA A 64 20.10 -0.40 -2.55
CA ALA A 64 20.60 0.94 -2.29
C ALA A 64 20.36 1.35 -0.82
N TYR A 65 19.12 1.23 -0.30
CA TYR A 65 18.87 1.59 1.09
C TYR A 65 19.43 0.57 2.10
N LEU A 66 19.52 -0.73 1.77
CA LEU A 66 20.13 -1.72 2.66
C LEU A 66 21.62 -1.47 2.85
N VAL A 67 22.37 -1.25 1.76
CA VAL A 67 23.80 -0.90 1.80
C VAL A 67 24.00 0.40 2.56
N ALA A 68 23.21 1.44 2.26
CA ALA A 68 23.28 2.71 2.99
C ALA A 68 23.05 2.53 4.52
N CYS A 69 22.10 1.68 4.92
CA CYS A 69 21.84 1.38 6.34
C CYS A 69 23.02 0.66 7.00
N VAL A 70 23.62 -0.33 6.34
CA VAL A 70 24.77 -1.08 6.87
C VAL A 70 25.98 -0.16 7.04
N LEU A 71 26.28 0.65 6.03
CA LEU A 71 27.42 1.59 6.10
C LEU A 71 27.15 2.72 7.10
N MET A 72 25.92 3.25 7.17
CA MET A 72 25.55 4.18 8.24
C MET A 72 25.82 3.57 9.61
N ARG A 73 25.45 2.30 9.86
CA ARG A 73 25.74 1.61 11.13
C ARG A 73 27.24 1.53 11.38
N LYS A 74 28.02 1.02 10.41
CA LYS A 74 29.47 0.84 10.51
C LYS A 74 30.16 2.16 10.88
N TYR A 75 29.91 3.22 10.12
CA TYR A 75 30.58 4.49 10.31
C TYR A 75 30.08 5.29 11.51
N SER A 76 28.82 5.07 11.92
CA SER A 76 28.33 5.63 13.18
C SER A 76 28.98 4.99 14.39
N LEU A 77 29.25 3.68 14.38
CA LEU A 77 30.01 3.00 15.45
C LEU A 77 31.43 3.56 15.58
N LEU A 78 32.09 3.72 14.44
CA LEU A 78 33.44 4.27 14.41
C LEU A 78 33.52 5.72 14.92
N ALA A 79 32.53 6.54 14.57
CA ALA A 79 32.48 7.95 14.96
C ALA A 79 32.01 8.19 16.40
N GLU A 80 31.15 7.34 16.94
CA GLU A 80 30.56 7.51 18.28
C GLU A 80 31.30 6.71 19.35
N GLY A 81 32.18 5.77 18.97
CA GLY A 81 32.86 4.89 19.92
C GLY A 81 31.93 3.97 20.71
N CYS A 82 30.66 3.83 20.25
CA CYS A 82 29.63 3.07 20.94
C CYS A 82 29.80 1.57 20.69
N SER A 83 29.43 0.76 21.67
CA SER A 83 29.28 -0.69 21.48
C SER A 83 28.20 -1.02 20.46
N PRO A 84 28.34 -2.08 19.62
CA PRO A 84 27.27 -2.59 18.76
C PRO A 84 25.97 -2.85 19.49
N TYR A 85 26.01 -3.19 20.77
CA TYR A 85 24.84 -3.46 21.63
C TYR A 85 24.07 -2.19 22.04
N GLU A 86 24.69 -1.02 21.99
CA GLU A 86 24.06 0.26 22.32
C GLU A 86 23.39 0.89 21.12
N GLN A 87 23.61 0.35 19.93
CA GLN A 87 23.03 0.91 18.72
C GLN A 87 21.55 0.62 18.56
N ARG A 88 20.84 1.68 18.20
CA ARG A 88 19.43 1.59 17.84
C ARG A 88 19.27 0.96 16.45
N PRO A 89 18.26 0.10 16.25
CA PRO A 89 18.00 -0.53 14.95
C PRO A 89 17.60 0.50 13.88
N VAL A 90 17.54 0.01 12.64
CA VAL A 90 16.86 0.67 11.52
C VAL A 90 15.47 0.05 11.37
N VAL A 91 14.46 0.87 11.09
CA VAL A 91 13.13 0.41 10.75
C VAL A 91 12.93 0.57 9.25
N ILE A 92 12.51 -0.50 8.58
CA ILE A 92 12.10 -0.51 7.17
C ILE A 92 10.60 -0.76 7.13
N SER A 93 9.86 0.21 6.60
CA SER A 93 8.42 0.11 6.41
C SER A 93 8.09 0.04 4.93
N THR A 94 7.36 -1.00 4.51
CA THR A 94 6.90 -1.17 3.13
C THR A 94 5.43 -1.61 3.07
N SER A 95 4.73 -1.26 2.00
CA SER A 95 3.32 -1.64 1.81
C SER A 95 3.14 -3.09 1.34
N SER A 96 4.19 -3.76 0.87
CA SER A 96 4.14 -5.10 0.27
C SER A 96 4.56 -6.19 1.27
N ILE A 97 3.66 -7.15 1.56
CA ILE A 97 3.97 -8.33 2.38
C ILE A 97 5.03 -9.20 1.69
N ALA A 98 4.91 -9.38 0.36
CA ALA A 98 5.88 -10.13 -0.40
C ALA A 98 7.29 -9.52 -0.31
N LEU A 99 7.39 -8.18 -0.41
CA LEU A 99 8.67 -7.49 -0.27
C LEU A 99 9.23 -7.59 1.15
N GLN A 100 8.40 -7.53 2.20
CA GLN A 100 8.87 -7.77 3.58
C GLN A 100 9.53 -9.14 3.71
N LYS A 101 8.90 -10.18 3.13
CA LYS A 101 9.45 -11.53 3.12
C LYS A 101 10.75 -11.60 2.31
N ALA A 102 10.77 -11.08 1.09
CA ALA A 102 11.96 -11.06 0.23
C ALA A 102 13.15 -10.32 0.88
N ILE A 103 12.91 -9.18 1.55
CA ILE A 103 13.97 -8.47 2.29
C ILE A 103 14.58 -9.39 3.35
N LEU A 104 13.77 -10.12 4.11
CA LEU A 104 14.26 -10.99 5.19
C LEU A 104 14.94 -12.26 4.66
N THR A 105 14.36 -12.91 3.62
CA THR A 105 14.77 -14.27 3.20
C THR A 105 15.73 -14.29 2.02
N GLU A 106 15.84 -13.19 1.26
CA GLU A 106 16.63 -13.12 0.03
C GLU A 106 17.66 -11.99 0.08
N TYR A 107 17.21 -10.71 0.21
CA TYR A 107 18.11 -9.56 0.09
C TYR A 107 19.10 -9.44 1.24
N ILE A 108 18.65 -9.59 2.49
CA ILE A 108 19.53 -9.49 3.67
C ILE A 108 20.52 -10.66 3.73
N PRO A 109 20.14 -11.94 3.55
CA PRO A 109 21.08 -13.06 3.54
C PRO A 109 22.14 -12.93 2.43
N PHE A 110 21.73 -12.56 1.21
CA PHE A 110 22.63 -12.32 0.10
C PHE A 110 23.65 -11.21 0.41
N LEU A 111 23.16 -10.04 0.83
CA LEU A 111 24.02 -8.90 1.19
C LEU A 111 24.95 -9.23 2.36
N SER A 112 24.43 -9.90 3.39
CA SER A 112 25.20 -10.30 4.57
C SER A 112 26.37 -11.19 4.21
N ARG A 113 26.15 -12.20 3.36
CA ARG A 113 27.19 -13.11 2.88
C ARG A 113 28.30 -12.37 2.15
N ILE A 114 27.96 -11.57 1.14
CA ILE A 114 28.92 -10.81 0.33
C ILE A 114 29.76 -9.86 1.20
N LEU A 115 29.11 -9.13 2.11
CA LEU A 115 29.80 -8.18 2.96
C LEU A 115 30.71 -8.84 4.01
N GLN A 116 30.37 -10.07 4.47
CA GLN A 116 31.24 -10.85 5.35
C GLN A 116 32.44 -11.43 4.59
N GLU A 117 32.25 -12.00 3.41
CA GLU A 117 33.31 -12.54 2.55
C GLU A 117 34.36 -11.48 2.23
N ASN A 118 33.94 -10.24 2.02
CA ASN A 118 34.84 -9.10 1.78
C ASN A 118 35.37 -8.45 3.05
N GLY A 119 34.98 -8.87 4.25
CA GLY A 119 35.38 -8.27 5.51
C GLY A 119 34.80 -6.90 5.81
N THR A 120 33.78 -6.46 5.05
CA THR A 120 33.07 -5.19 5.30
C THR A 120 32.31 -5.23 6.62
N ILE A 121 31.73 -6.38 6.98
CA ILE A 121 31.11 -6.67 8.26
C ILE A 121 31.67 -7.95 8.87
N GLN A 122 31.70 -8.03 10.21
CA GLN A 122 32.24 -9.19 10.93
C GLN A 122 31.20 -10.25 11.27
N ALA A 123 29.93 -9.85 11.40
CA ALA A 123 28.84 -10.73 11.79
C ALA A 123 27.64 -10.54 10.83
N PRO A 124 26.80 -11.58 10.68
CA PRO A 124 25.64 -11.50 9.79
C PRO A 124 24.65 -10.44 10.24
N ILE A 125 23.96 -9.83 9.25
CA ILE A 125 22.92 -8.84 9.49
C ILE A 125 21.68 -9.55 10.06
N LYS A 126 21.34 -9.27 11.33
CA LYS A 126 20.14 -9.80 11.96
C LYS A 126 18.94 -8.89 11.70
N ALA A 127 17.84 -9.50 11.27
CA ALA A 127 16.60 -8.80 10.95
C ALA A 127 15.38 -9.58 11.44
N VAL A 128 14.26 -8.85 11.65
CA VAL A 128 12.99 -9.43 12.05
C VAL A 128 11.83 -8.68 11.40
N ILE A 129 10.81 -9.43 10.97
CA ILE A 129 9.53 -8.84 10.52
C ILE A 129 8.64 -8.59 11.73
N ARG A 130 8.09 -7.38 11.81
CA ARG A 130 7.17 -6.91 12.84
C ARG A 130 5.76 -6.82 12.27
N LYS A 131 4.86 -7.66 12.80
CA LYS A 131 3.46 -7.72 12.37
C LYS A 131 2.52 -7.58 13.57
N GLY A 132 1.26 -7.25 13.31
CA GLY A 132 0.20 -7.31 14.30
C GLY A 132 0.05 -8.73 14.87
N LYS A 133 -0.34 -8.83 16.13
CA LYS A 133 -0.47 -10.12 16.82
C LYS A 133 -1.54 -11.03 16.21
N GLU A 134 -2.47 -10.48 15.48
CA GLU A 134 -3.49 -11.19 14.70
C GLU A 134 -2.92 -12.07 13.57
N HIS A 135 -1.66 -11.86 13.19
CA HIS A 135 -0.93 -12.70 12.23
C HIS A 135 -0.24 -13.91 12.87
N PHE A 136 -0.18 -13.96 14.20
CA PHE A 136 0.52 -15.02 14.91
C PHE A 136 -0.46 -15.99 15.58
N VAL A 137 -0.05 -17.27 15.64
CA VAL A 137 -0.83 -18.32 16.26
C VAL A 137 -0.71 -18.27 17.79
N CYS A 138 -1.82 -18.49 18.47
CA CYS A 138 -1.87 -18.78 19.90
C CYS A 138 -1.92 -20.30 20.10
N ASP A 139 -0.90 -20.87 20.72
CA ASP A 139 -0.77 -22.32 20.91
C ASP A 139 -1.96 -22.92 21.65
N GLU A 140 -2.47 -22.25 22.69
CA GLU A 140 -3.65 -22.67 23.45
C GLU A 140 -4.90 -22.74 22.57
N ARG A 141 -5.15 -21.70 21.77
CA ARG A 141 -6.30 -21.67 20.87
C ARG A 141 -6.18 -22.67 19.73
N LEU A 142 -4.95 -22.91 19.26
CA LEU A 142 -4.67 -23.89 18.21
C LEU A 142 -5.01 -25.30 18.68
N GLU A 143 -4.58 -25.69 19.90
CA GLU A 143 -4.89 -27.00 20.48
C GLU A 143 -6.41 -27.20 20.61
N HIS A 144 -7.13 -26.23 21.20
CA HIS A 144 -8.58 -26.29 21.29
C HIS A 144 -9.27 -26.38 19.92
N ARG A 145 -8.73 -25.70 18.91
CA ARG A 145 -9.32 -25.73 17.57
C ARG A 145 -9.08 -27.05 16.85
N ILE A 146 -7.91 -27.67 17.01
CA ILE A 146 -7.60 -28.98 16.46
C ILE A 146 -8.55 -30.03 17.06
N VAL A 147 -8.69 -30.07 18.39
CA VAL A 147 -9.62 -31.00 19.09
C VAL A 147 -11.06 -30.83 18.58
N ALA A 148 -11.54 -29.57 18.47
CA ALA A 148 -12.89 -29.29 18.00
C ALA A 148 -13.15 -29.70 16.53
N ILE A 149 -12.11 -29.83 15.71
CA ILE A 149 -12.23 -30.34 14.33
C ILE A 149 -12.17 -31.84 14.27
N GLU A 150 -11.34 -32.47 15.09
CA GLU A 150 -11.24 -33.91 15.20
C GLU A 150 -12.58 -34.53 15.65
N GLU A 151 -13.25 -33.95 16.65
CA GLU A 151 -14.58 -34.38 17.12
C GLU A 151 -15.66 -34.28 16.02
N LYS A 152 -15.53 -33.39 15.06
CA LYS A 152 -16.54 -33.14 14.01
C LYS A 152 -16.27 -33.84 12.70
N ASN A 153 -15.23 -34.66 12.57
CA ASN A 153 -14.82 -35.38 11.35
C ASN A 153 -14.78 -34.49 10.06
N LYS A 154 -14.31 -33.25 10.19
CA LYS A 154 -14.31 -32.26 9.09
C LYS A 154 -13.00 -32.28 8.30
N ASN A 155 -13.16 -32.02 7.03
CA ASN A 155 -12.24 -31.74 5.92
C ASN A 155 -10.72 -31.93 6.19
N ALA A 156 -10.10 -32.93 5.55
CA ALA A 156 -8.68 -33.29 5.74
C ALA A 156 -7.71 -32.10 5.46
N LEU A 157 -7.98 -31.29 4.44
CA LEU A 157 -7.18 -30.11 4.08
C LEU A 157 -7.18 -29.05 5.18
N GLN A 158 -8.33 -28.82 5.84
CA GLN A 158 -8.42 -27.88 6.95
C GLN A 158 -7.60 -28.36 8.17
N LYS A 159 -7.63 -29.67 8.45
CA LYS A 159 -6.84 -30.29 9.52
C LYS A 159 -5.34 -30.16 9.23
N GLU A 160 -4.91 -30.42 8.00
CA GLU A 160 -3.51 -30.29 7.57
C GLU A 160 -2.99 -28.85 7.76
N ALA A 161 -3.73 -27.85 7.29
CA ALA A 161 -3.39 -26.45 7.48
C ALA A 161 -3.25 -26.04 8.95
N LEU A 162 -4.11 -26.56 9.84
CA LEU A 162 -4.02 -26.31 11.29
C LEU A 162 -2.85 -27.07 11.94
N LEU A 163 -2.54 -28.28 11.50
CA LEU A 163 -1.41 -29.05 12.02
C LEU A 163 -0.08 -28.41 11.64
N SER A 164 0.04 -27.84 10.43
CA SER A 164 1.25 -27.12 10.00
C SER A 164 1.54 -25.88 10.87
N LEU A 165 0.53 -25.29 11.53
CA LEU A 165 0.73 -24.22 12.51
C LEU A 165 1.44 -24.67 13.80
N LYS A 166 1.64 -25.96 14.03
CA LYS A 166 2.47 -26.45 15.14
C LYS A 166 3.96 -26.15 14.88
N GLU A 167 4.37 -26.12 13.61
CA GLU A 167 5.74 -25.82 13.18
C GLU A 167 5.92 -24.33 12.88
N HIS A 168 4.88 -23.68 12.32
CA HIS A 168 4.87 -22.28 11.95
C HIS A 168 4.06 -21.42 12.91
N TYR A 169 4.68 -20.42 13.53
CA TYR A 169 3.98 -19.48 14.42
C TYR A 169 3.41 -18.25 13.69
N ASP A 170 3.93 -17.94 12.49
CA ASP A 170 3.39 -16.91 11.58
C ASP A 170 2.37 -17.56 10.65
N MET A 171 1.10 -17.19 10.78
CA MET A 171 0.02 -17.76 9.97
C MET A 171 0.10 -17.39 8.47
N ASP A 172 0.92 -16.39 8.10
CA ASP A 172 1.11 -16.03 6.70
C ASP A 172 2.09 -16.98 5.97
N GLU A 173 2.75 -17.88 6.71
CA GLU A 173 3.61 -18.93 6.14
C GLU A 173 2.81 -20.19 5.75
N VAL A 174 1.57 -20.31 6.24
CA VAL A 174 0.71 -21.46 5.99
C VAL A 174 -0.30 -21.16 4.90
N SER A 175 -0.26 -21.94 3.82
CA SER A 175 -1.24 -21.91 2.75
C SER A 175 -2.56 -22.57 3.16
N ASN A 176 -3.67 -22.19 2.51
CA ASN A 176 -5.00 -22.81 2.68
C ASN A 176 -5.64 -22.66 4.07
N LEU A 177 -5.11 -21.78 4.92
CA LEU A 177 -5.72 -21.49 6.22
C LEU A 177 -6.92 -20.54 6.03
N SER A 178 -8.13 -20.99 6.36
CA SER A 178 -9.35 -20.21 6.19
C SER A 178 -9.35 -18.95 7.06
N GLY A 179 -10.00 -17.88 6.60
CA GLY A 179 -10.15 -16.66 7.39
C GLY A 179 -10.88 -16.87 8.72
N PHE A 180 -11.75 -17.89 8.80
CA PHE A 180 -12.40 -18.29 10.03
C PHE A 180 -11.38 -18.92 11.01
N ASP A 181 -10.58 -19.89 10.54
CA ASP A 181 -9.59 -20.55 11.39
C ASP A 181 -8.51 -19.57 11.87
N ARG A 182 -8.06 -18.66 10.99
CA ARG A 182 -7.15 -17.56 11.38
C ARG A 182 -7.69 -16.78 12.58
N ARG A 183 -8.96 -16.39 12.58
CA ARG A 183 -9.58 -15.68 13.72
C ARG A 183 -9.71 -16.54 14.97
N MET A 184 -9.94 -17.83 14.82
CA MET A 184 -10.08 -18.75 15.95
C MET A 184 -8.77 -19.05 16.66
N VAL A 185 -7.65 -19.12 15.90
CA VAL A 185 -6.35 -19.52 16.45
C VAL A 185 -5.36 -18.38 16.66
N ASN A 186 -5.67 -17.15 16.23
CA ASN A 186 -4.77 -16.02 16.39
C ASN A 186 -4.50 -15.63 17.85
N VAL A 187 -3.39 -14.93 18.09
CA VAL A 187 -3.08 -14.33 19.38
C VAL A 187 -4.17 -13.31 19.75
N PRO A 188 -4.85 -13.45 20.91
CA PRO A 188 -5.92 -12.56 21.29
C PRO A 188 -5.44 -11.14 21.58
N LYS A 189 -6.32 -10.13 21.44
CA LYS A 189 -5.99 -8.74 21.79
C LYS A 189 -5.47 -8.60 23.22
N PHE A 190 -5.99 -9.40 24.13
CA PHE A 190 -5.59 -9.45 25.53
C PHE A 190 -5.34 -10.90 25.93
N CYS A 191 -4.09 -11.23 26.26
CA CYS A 191 -3.74 -12.53 26.82
C CYS A 191 -4.06 -12.53 28.31
N SER A 192 -4.61 -13.65 28.80
CA SER A 192 -4.78 -13.87 30.25
C SER A 192 -3.42 -13.94 30.94
N GLY A 193 -3.34 -13.39 32.16
CA GLY A 193 -2.18 -13.57 33.04
C GLY A 193 -1.95 -15.02 33.42
N ASP A 194 -3.03 -15.82 33.47
CA ASP A 194 -3.08 -17.22 33.90
C ASP A 194 -3.02 -18.20 32.72
N CYS A 195 -2.52 -17.77 31.55
CA CYS A 195 -2.41 -18.64 30.40
C CYS A 195 -1.46 -19.82 30.67
N PRO A 196 -1.91 -21.08 30.51
CA PRO A 196 -1.10 -22.27 30.84
C PRO A 196 0.15 -22.38 29.93
N LYS A 197 0.09 -21.82 28.74
CA LYS A 197 1.22 -21.79 27.78
C LYS A 197 2.16 -20.59 27.93
N ARG A 198 2.03 -19.77 28.98
CA ARG A 198 2.80 -18.51 29.11
C ARG A 198 4.30 -18.72 29.06
N GLY A 199 4.84 -19.76 29.70
CA GLY A 199 6.27 -20.08 29.74
C GLY A 199 6.85 -20.62 28.42
N SER A 200 6.00 -21.25 27.59
CA SER A 200 6.37 -21.82 26.28
C SER A 200 5.78 -21.10 25.08
N CYS A 201 5.17 -19.94 25.29
CA CYS A 201 4.45 -19.21 24.26
C CYS A 201 5.39 -18.72 23.15
N ARG A 202 5.26 -19.27 21.94
CA ARG A 202 6.08 -18.92 20.78
C ARG A 202 5.97 -17.44 20.40
N TYR A 203 4.80 -16.82 20.59
CA TYR A 203 4.61 -15.40 20.36
C TYR A 203 5.41 -14.54 21.35
N GLN A 204 5.46 -14.90 22.64
CA GLN A 204 6.29 -14.19 23.62
C GLN A 204 7.79 -14.33 23.31
N GLN A 205 8.24 -15.52 22.96
CA GLN A 205 9.63 -15.75 22.52
C GLN A 205 9.96 -14.95 21.27
N TYR A 206 9.04 -14.81 20.31
CA TYR A 206 9.21 -13.93 19.16
C TYR A 206 9.33 -12.47 19.59
N LEU A 207 8.49 -11.98 20.51
CA LEU A 207 8.56 -10.60 21.00
C LEU A 207 9.88 -10.32 21.71
N GLU A 208 10.39 -11.24 22.51
CA GLU A 208 11.68 -11.14 23.18
C GLU A 208 12.83 -11.07 22.16
N ARG A 209 12.89 -12.03 21.25
CA ARG A 209 13.88 -12.04 20.15
C ARG A 209 13.83 -10.76 19.31
N SER A 210 12.63 -10.28 19.00
CA SER A 210 12.47 -9.07 18.20
C SER A 210 12.96 -7.79 18.89
N ARG A 211 13.15 -7.83 20.20
CA ARG A 211 13.68 -6.73 21.03
C ARG A 211 15.14 -6.89 21.39
N ASP A 212 15.76 -7.97 20.95
CA ASP A 212 17.17 -8.19 21.14
C ASP A 212 17.99 -7.02 20.57
N ASN A 213 19.06 -6.65 21.25
CA ASN A 213 19.97 -5.59 20.82
C ASN A 213 20.71 -5.92 19.53
N GLU A 214 20.88 -7.20 19.22
CA GLU A 214 21.51 -7.64 17.99
C GLU A 214 20.62 -7.48 16.75
N MET A 215 19.29 -7.32 16.90
CA MET A 215 18.37 -7.10 15.78
C MET A 215 18.59 -5.72 15.18
N PHE A 216 19.42 -5.67 14.15
CA PHE A 216 19.77 -4.42 13.48
C PHE A 216 18.63 -3.87 12.61
N ILE A 217 17.87 -4.73 11.92
CA ILE A 217 16.79 -4.31 11.02
C ILE A 217 15.45 -4.83 11.53
N GLN A 218 14.48 -3.93 11.68
CA GLN A 218 13.08 -4.25 11.95
C GLN A 218 12.24 -3.88 10.71
N ILE A 219 11.62 -4.88 10.10
CA ILE A 219 10.81 -4.73 8.89
C ILE A 219 9.33 -4.73 9.30
N CYS A 220 8.53 -3.81 8.80
CA CYS A 220 7.10 -3.76 9.09
C CYS A 220 6.29 -3.21 7.90
N ASN A 221 4.97 -3.24 8.01
CA ASN A 221 4.12 -2.48 7.09
C ASN A 221 3.85 -1.06 7.62
N HIS A 222 3.28 -0.20 6.76
CA HIS A 222 2.98 1.18 7.14
C HIS A 222 1.99 1.26 8.30
N ASN A 223 1.02 0.38 8.38
CA ASN A 223 0.06 0.36 9.48
C ASN A 223 0.72 0.07 10.82
N TYR A 224 1.69 -0.87 10.87
CA TYR A 224 2.44 -1.18 12.09
C TYR A 224 3.37 -0.03 12.51
N LEU A 225 4.02 0.63 11.55
CA LEU A 225 4.81 1.84 11.79
C LEU A 225 3.95 2.96 12.39
N LEU A 226 2.78 3.20 11.82
CA LEU A 226 1.85 4.22 12.29
C LEU A 226 1.27 3.88 13.66
N ALA A 227 0.99 2.60 13.93
CA ALA A 227 0.56 2.14 15.24
C ALA A 227 1.65 2.37 16.30
N ASP A 228 2.92 2.12 15.99
CA ASP A 228 4.05 2.46 16.86
C ASP A 228 4.12 3.97 17.13
N GLY A 229 4.00 4.79 16.07
CA GLY A 229 3.98 6.25 16.19
C GLY A 229 2.83 6.75 17.06
N TYR A 230 1.64 6.17 16.91
CA TYR A 230 0.48 6.49 17.74
C TYR A 230 0.69 6.08 19.20
N HIS A 231 1.22 4.89 19.47
CA HIS A 231 1.57 4.46 20.82
C HIS A 231 2.51 5.44 21.50
N ARG A 232 3.55 5.91 20.79
CA ARG A 232 4.51 6.89 21.32
C ARG A 232 3.87 8.25 21.57
N LEU A 233 2.94 8.68 20.71
CA LEU A 233 2.24 9.95 20.87
C LEU A 233 1.29 9.94 22.08
N GLN A 234 0.79 8.77 22.48
CA GLN A 234 -0.10 8.57 23.62
C GLN A 234 0.63 8.08 24.88
N ASP A 235 1.96 8.10 24.90
CA ASP A 235 2.80 7.56 25.98
C ASP A 235 2.50 6.10 26.34
N TYR A 236 2.01 5.32 25.35
CA TYR A 236 1.86 3.89 25.49
C TYR A 236 3.20 3.19 25.22
N ARG A 237 3.32 1.94 25.68
CA ARG A 237 4.51 1.12 25.39
C ARG A 237 4.71 1.02 23.88
N PRO A 238 5.88 1.42 23.35
CA PRO A 238 6.19 1.33 21.92
C PRO A 238 6.13 -0.11 21.39
N LEU A 239 5.67 -0.25 20.15
CA LEU A 239 5.63 -1.53 19.45
C LEU A 239 7.00 -1.90 18.89
N LEU A 240 7.70 -0.91 18.34
CA LEU A 240 9.07 -1.02 17.84
C LEU A 240 10.06 -0.57 18.93
N LYS A 241 11.26 -1.12 18.88
CA LYS A 241 12.39 -0.60 19.67
C LYS A 241 12.70 0.82 19.19
N ASP A 242 13.34 1.64 20.03
CA ASP A 242 13.84 2.94 19.58
C ASP A 242 14.83 2.74 18.43
N TYR A 243 14.61 3.44 17.35
CA TYR A 243 15.36 3.28 16.11
C TYR A 243 16.08 4.58 15.71
N ARG A 244 17.23 4.38 15.02
CA ARG A 244 18.13 5.47 14.60
C ARG A 244 17.70 6.06 13.25
N ALA A 245 17.22 5.22 12.38
CA ALA A 245 16.81 5.59 11.03
C ALA A 245 15.51 4.90 10.62
N LEU A 246 14.77 5.55 9.72
CA LEU A 246 13.52 5.06 9.16
C LEU A 246 13.62 5.02 7.64
N ILE A 247 13.36 3.87 7.05
CA ILE A 247 13.17 3.72 5.61
C ILE A 247 11.68 3.49 5.36
N VAL A 248 11.07 4.31 4.52
CA VAL A 248 9.68 4.16 4.06
C VAL A 248 9.71 3.85 2.57
N ASP A 249 9.60 2.59 2.23
CA ASP A 249 9.52 2.14 0.85
C ASP A 249 8.06 2.16 0.38
N GLU A 250 7.85 2.46 -0.89
CA GLU A 250 6.54 2.82 -1.46
C GLU A 250 5.84 3.93 -0.65
N ALA A 251 6.61 4.96 -0.31
CA ALA A 251 6.20 6.04 0.59
C ALA A 251 4.96 6.82 0.12
N HIS A 252 4.62 6.74 -1.16
CA HIS A 252 3.38 7.30 -1.71
C HIS A 252 2.11 6.68 -1.10
N LYS A 253 2.21 5.50 -0.47
CA LYS A 253 1.09 4.80 0.21
C LYS A 253 0.95 5.16 1.69
N LEU A 254 1.98 5.77 2.28
CA LEU A 254 1.95 6.14 3.70
C LEU A 254 0.77 7.06 4.08
N PRO A 255 0.40 8.09 3.29
CA PRO A 255 -0.76 8.92 3.60
C PRO A 255 -2.08 8.14 3.59
N ASP A 256 -2.23 7.16 2.70
CA ASP A 256 -3.46 6.37 2.61
C ASP A 256 -3.58 5.38 3.78
N ALA A 257 -2.47 4.76 4.21
CA ALA A 257 -2.42 3.98 5.44
C ALA A 257 -2.79 4.83 6.67
N ALA A 258 -2.30 6.08 6.74
CA ALA A 258 -2.65 7.01 7.81
C ALA A 258 -4.13 7.42 7.78
N LYS A 259 -4.72 7.65 6.59
CA LYS A 259 -6.17 7.91 6.46
C LYS A 259 -7.01 6.75 7.01
N GLN A 260 -6.60 5.51 6.75
CA GLN A 260 -7.28 4.32 7.28
C GLN A 260 -7.15 4.25 8.81
N MET A 261 -5.98 4.47 9.35
CA MET A 261 -5.71 4.36 10.78
C MET A 261 -6.37 5.45 11.63
N PHE A 262 -6.38 6.69 11.15
CA PHE A 262 -6.93 7.85 11.89
C PHE A 262 -8.37 8.16 11.51
N GLY A 263 -8.94 7.43 10.58
CA GLY A 263 -10.37 7.41 10.34
C GLY A 263 -11.10 6.62 11.43
N LYS A 264 -12.37 6.94 11.62
CA LYS A 264 -13.27 6.17 12.48
C LYS A 264 -14.35 5.58 11.60
N SER A 265 -14.80 4.37 11.95
CA SER A 265 -15.94 3.76 11.27
C SER A 265 -16.79 2.97 12.26
N LEU A 266 -18.07 2.81 11.93
CA LEU A 266 -19.01 1.98 12.65
C LEU A 266 -19.85 1.21 11.64
N CYS A 267 -19.81 -0.10 11.72
CA CYS A 267 -20.71 -1.01 11.04
C CYS A 267 -21.47 -1.86 12.05
N TYR A 268 -22.56 -2.51 11.60
CA TYR A 268 -23.36 -3.36 12.48
C TYR A 268 -22.56 -4.53 13.08
N ASP A 269 -21.66 -5.12 12.29
CA ASP A 269 -20.86 -6.26 12.78
C ASP A 269 -19.91 -5.90 13.91
N ASP A 270 -19.44 -4.65 13.98
CA ASP A 270 -18.61 -4.16 15.09
C ASP A 270 -19.31 -4.27 16.43
N ILE A 271 -20.59 -3.93 16.49
CA ILE A 271 -21.38 -3.97 17.72
C ILE A 271 -21.95 -5.34 18.00
N ARG A 272 -22.21 -6.13 16.95
CA ARG A 272 -22.72 -7.51 17.09
C ARG A 272 -21.80 -8.40 17.92
N GLU A 273 -20.48 -8.32 17.67
CA GLU A 273 -19.48 -9.07 18.43
C GLU A 273 -19.49 -8.67 19.92
N VAL A 274 -19.57 -7.36 20.19
CA VAL A 274 -19.65 -6.85 21.56
C VAL A 274 -20.95 -7.29 22.25
N CYS A 275 -22.09 -7.17 21.57
CA CYS A 275 -23.38 -7.60 22.11
C CYS A 275 -23.43 -9.10 22.38
N PHE A 276 -22.84 -9.91 21.51
CA PHE A 276 -22.74 -11.37 21.72
C PHE A 276 -21.95 -11.70 22.98
N TYR A 277 -20.79 -11.07 23.17
CA TYR A 277 -19.98 -11.28 24.37
C TYR A 277 -20.70 -10.80 25.63
N LEU A 278 -21.25 -9.59 25.63
CA LEU A 278 -21.99 -9.04 26.75
C LEU A 278 -23.22 -9.87 27.09
N GLY A 279 -23.96 -10.38 26.10
CA GLY A 279 -25.14 -11.22 26.30
C GLY A 279 -24.80 -12.58 26.87
N LYS A 280 -23.58 -13.09 26.68
CA LYS A 280 -23.10 -14.33 27.28
C LYS A 280 -22.74 -14.17 28.78
N GLU A 281 -22.10 -13.06 29.12
CA GLU A 281 -21.56 -12.80 30.46
C GLU A 281 -22.50 -11.99 31.35
N TYR A 282 -23.36 -11.17 30.74
CA TYR A 282 -24.22 -10.21 31.44
C TYR A 282 -25.65 -10.27 30.90
N GLN A 283 -26.59 -10.73 31.73
CA GLN A 283 -28.01 -10.71 31.39
C GLN A 283 -28.64 -9.38 31.82
N GLY A 284 -29.17 -8.60 30.83
CA GLY A 284 -29.87 -7.37 31.13
C GLY A 284 -30.65 -6.81 29.92
N PRO A 285 -31.76 -6.10 30.14
CA PRO A 285 -32.56 -5.55 29.06
C PRO A 285 -31.81 -4.51 28.25
N GLU A 286 -30.88 -3.74 28.87
CA GLU A 286 -30.07 -2.73 28.19
C GLU A 286 -29.13 -3.33 27.14
N ILE A 287 -28.57 -4.52 27.40
CA ILE A 287 -27.68 -5.21 26.45
C ILE A 287 -28.46 -5.70 25.23
N ARG A 288 -29.66 -6.24 25.46
CA ARG A 288 -30.58 -6.61 24.35
C ARG A 288 -31.01 -5.39 23.54
N LYS A 289 -31.27 -4.27 24.22
CA LYS A 289 -31.64 -3.01 23.58
C LYS A 289 -30.50 -2.42 22.76
N LEU A 290 -29.24 -2.56 23.18
CA LEU A 290 -28.07 -2.00 22.51
C LEU A 290 -27.99 -2.38 21.03
N SER A 291 -28.04 -3.69 20.74
CA SER A 291 -27.95 -4.17 19.36
C SER A 291 -29.09 -3.60 18.48
N GLY A 292 -30.31 -3.59 19.01
CA GLY A 292 -31.47 -3.03 18.32
C GLY A 292 -31.35 -1.53 18.09
N THR A 293 -30.92 -0.78 19.11
CA THR A 293 -30.75 0.68 18.99
C THR A 293 -29.69 1.05 17.95
N ILE A 294 -28.53 0.40 17.96
CA ILE A 294 -27.47 0.71 16.98
C ILE A 294 -27.90 0.31 15.58
N ARG A 295 -28.57 -0.83 15.41
CA ARG A 295 -29.12 -1.21 14.12
C ARG A 295 -30.10 -0.16 13.61
N MET A 296 -31.01 0.30 14.46
CA MET A 296 -32.01 1.32 14.11
C MET A 296 -31.33 2.65 13.72
N VAL A 297 -30.26 3.06 14.44
CA VAL A 297 -29.46 4.25 14.06
C VAL A 297 -28.91 4.11 12.65
N LEU A 298 -28.31 2.96 12.33
CA LEU A 298 -27.73 2.73 11.00
C LEU A 298 -28.80 2.65 9.90
N ASP A 299 -29.91 1.97 10.17
CA ASP A 299 -31.00 1.81 9.21
C ASP A 299 -31.65 3.18 8.89
N ILE A 300 -31.97 3.99 9.90
CA ILE A 300 -32.56 5.35 9.73
C ILE A 300 -31.60 6.28 8.97
N ILE A 301 -30.31 6.27 9.31
CA ILE A 301 -29.32 7.05 8.55
C ILE A 301 -29.26 6.58 7.10
N GLY A 302 -29.35 5.27 6.87
CA GLY A 302 -29.37 4.70 5.52
C GLY A 302 -30.61 5.08 4.70
N GLU A 303 -31.78 5.09 5.31
CA GLU A 303 -33.04 5.48 4.70
C GLU A 303 -33.07 6.97 4.35
N ASN A 304 -32.49 7.83 5.19
CA ASN A 304 -32.38 9.28 4.95
C ASN A 304 -31.35 9.64 3.87
N HIS A 305 -30.49 8.69 3.46
CA HIS A 305 -29.42 8.89 2.49
C HIS A 305 -29.49 7.84 1.37
N ARG A 306 -29.46 8.27 0.13
CA ARG A 306 -29.49 7.37 -1.06
C ARG A 306 -28.11 6.75 -1.30
N THR A 307 -27.62 5.93 -0.36
CA THR A 307 -26.32 5.29 -0.49
C THR A 307 -26.33 4.19 -1.54
N ARG A 308 -25.18 4.02 -2.24
CA ARG A 308 -24.96 2.96 -3.23
C ARG A 308 -23.67 2.22 -2.95
N TYR A 309 -23.65 0.93 -3.21
CA TYR A 309 -22.45 0.13 -3.07
C TYR A 309 -21.27 0.70 -3.89
N GLY A 310 -20.12 0.84 -3.25
CA GLY A 310 -18.90 1.37 -3.86
C GLY A 310 -18.81 2.90 -3.97
N ILE A 311 -19.87 3.63 -3.59
CA ILE A 311 -19.92 5.10 -3.57
C ILE A 311 -19.90 5.59 -2.12
N LYS A 312 -19.18 6.68 -1.87
CA LYS A 312 -19.22 7.41 -0.61
C LYS A 312 -20.22 8.55 -0.74
N GLU A 313 -21.17 8.63 0.19
CA GLU A 313 -22.17 9.69 0.25
C GLU A 313 -21.91 10.64 1.41
N GLU A 314 -22.04 11.94 1.20
CA GLU A 314 -21.90 12.93 2.27
C GLU A 314 -23.03 12.76 3.30
N PHE A 315 -22.66 12.79 4.59
CA PHE A 315 -23.66 12.74 5.65
C PHE A 315 -24.28 14.12 5.85
N HIS A 316 -25.61 14.16 5.88
CA HIS A 316 -26.39 15.34 6.20
C HIS A 316 -27.27 15.06 7.41
N MET A 317 -27.20 15.96 8.40
CA MET A 317 -27.99 15.83 9.62
C MET A 317 -29.45 16.13 9.33
N THR A 318 -30.34 15.21 9.70
CA THR A 318 -31.79 15.43 9.77
C THR A 318 -32.24 15.37 11.23
N GLU A 319 -33.45 15.88 11.55
CA GLU A 319 -34.00 15.80 12.91
C GLU A 319 -34.11 14.36 13.38
N GLU A 320 -34.54 13.47 12.50
CA GLU A 320 -34.66 12.05 12.78
C GLU A 320 -33.29 11.41 13.05
N CYS A 321 -32.28 11.67 12.20
CA CYS A 321 -30.91 11.22 12.46
C CYS A 321 -30.37 11.72 13.80
N ALA A 322 -30.63 12.98 14.15
CA ALA A 322 -30.18 13.54 15.43
C ALA A 322 -30.82 12.82 16.63
N MET A 323 -32.10 12.54 16.57
CA MET A 323 -32.83 11.83 17.63
C MET A 323 -32.25 10.43 17.87
N TYR A 324 -32.08 9.64 16.82
CA TYR A 324 -31.57 8.27 16.93
C TYR A 324 -30.07 8.21 17.31
N LEU A 325 -29.26 9.14 16.79
CA LEU A 325 -27.86 9.27 17.22
C LEU A 325 -27.76 9.58 18.72
N TYR A 326 -28.60 10.50 19.22
CA TYR A 326 -28.66 10.82 20.64
C TYR A 326 -29.10 9.61 21.49
N GLU A 327 -30.13 8.87 21.05
CA GLU A 327 -30.57 7.64 21.75
C GLU A 327 -29.46 6.59 21.79
N GLY A 328 -28.73 6.41 20.69
CA GLY A 328 -27.57 5.53 20.61
C GLY A 328 -26.48 5.91 21.61
N ILE A 329 -26.11 7.18 21.69
CA ILE A 329 -25.11 7.72 22.63
C ILE A 329 -25.57 7.49 24.08
N GLN A 330 -26.83 7.81 24.40
CA GLN A 330 -27.37 7.62 25.75
C GLN A 330 -27.40 6.15 26.16
N THR A 331 -27.74 5.25 25.24
CA THR A 331 -27.72 3.80 25.48
C THR A 331 -26.30 3.32 25.78
N MET A 332 -25.30 3.78 25.01
CA MET A 332 -23.87 3.48 25.26
C MET A 332 -23.41 3.98 26.62
N ASN A 333 -23.72 5.24 26.98
CA ASN A 333 -23.34 5.81 28.27
C ASN A 333 -23.89 4.99 29.44
N LYS A 334 -25.18 4.63 29.42
CA LYS A 334 -25.81 3.81 30.47
C LYS A 334 -25.12 2.44 30.63
N ILE A 335 -24.73 1.80 29.52
CA ILE A 335 -24.06 0.51 29.59
C ILE A 335 -22.63 0.65 30.13
N ILE A 336 -21.88 1.65 29.66
CA ILE A 336 -20.51 1.91 30.10
C ILE A 336 -20.49 2.21 31.59
N GLU A 337 -21.38 3.09 32.09
CA GLU A 337 -21.51 3.43 33.51
C GLU A 337 -21.91 2.24 34.36
N LYS A 338 -22.94 1.48 33.94
CA LYS A 338 -23.46 0.34 34.72
C LYS A 338 -22.46 -0.81 34.83
N LEU A 339 -21.63 -1.00 33.81
CA LEU A 339 -20.70 -2.13 33.71
C LEU A 339 -19.24 -1.75 33.92
N GLU A 340 -18.94 -0.53 34.32
CA GLU A 340 -17.61 0.07 34.35
C GLU A 340 -16.50 -0.79 34.98
N LYS A 341 -16.81 -1.48 36.09
CA LYS A 341 -15.85 -2.33 36.81
C LYS A 341 -15.96 -3.83 36.49
N LYS A 342 -16.93 -4.23 35.67
CA LYS A 342 -17.28 -5.64 35.44
C LYS A 342 -16.90 -6.15 34.05
N ILE A 343 -16.68 -5.26 33.09
CA ILE A 343 -16.38 -5.64 31.71
C ILE A 343 -14.89 -5.63 31.41
N PRO A 344 -14.42 -6.57 30.58
CA PRO A 344 -13.05 -6.58 30.09
C PRO A 344 -12.70 -5.25 29.38
N LYS A 345 -11.46 -4.81 29.55
CA LYS A 345 -10.97 -3.55 28.96
C LYS A 345 -11.22 -3.42 27.44
N TRP A 346 -11.13 -4.53 26.70
CA TRP A 346 -11.36 -4.52 25.26
C TRP A 346 -12.82 -4.24 24.86
N ILE A 347 -13.80 -4.76 25.64
CA ILE A 347 -15.22 -4.46 25.47
C ILE A 347 -15.47 -2.98 25.73
N ARG A 348 -14.94 -2.49 26.84
CA ARG A 348 -15.03 -1.07 27.19
C ARG A 348 -14.49 -0.18 26.08
N ASN A 349 -13.28 -0.45 25.62
CA ASN A 349 -12.68 0.31 24.53
C ASN A 349 -13.54 0.28 23.26
N LYS A 350 -14.12 -0.86 22.92
CA LYS A 350 -14.97 -0.98 21.73
C LYS A 350 -16.29 -0.22 21.88
N LEU A 351 -16.90 -0.22 23.07
CA LEU A 351 -18.06 0.62 23.38
C LEU A 351 -17.72 2.12 23.30
N GLU A 352 -16.58 2.53 23.86
CA GLU A 352 -16.09 3.91 23.79
C GLU A 352 -15.76 4.34 22.35
N GLU A 353 -15.15 3.46 21.55
CA GLU A 353 -14.91 3.71 20.11
C GLU A 353 -16.25 3.91 19.37
N THR A 354 -17.24 3.02 19.59
CA THR A 354 -18.56 3.12 18.97
C THR A 354 -19.25 4.42 19.37
N ARG A 355 -19.29 4.75 20.67
CA ARG A 355 -19.81 6.02 21.16
C ARG A 355 -19.15 7.21 20.49
N SER A 356 -17.83 7.19 20.41
CA SER A 356 -17.05 8.28 19.80
C SER A 356 -17.36 8.48 18.31
N VAL A 357 -17.76 7.43 17.58
CA VAL A 357 -18.25 7.57 16.20
C VAL A 357 -19.62 8.26 16.20
N LEU A 358 -20.56 7.79 17.03
CA LEU A 358 -21.89 8.40 17.12
C LEU A 358 -21.81 9.89 17.53
N GLU A 359 -20.97 10.22 18.49
CA GLU A 359 -20.70 11.60 18.92
C GLU A 359 -20.12 12.47 17.79
N CYS A 360 -19.17 11.93 16.98
CA CYS A 360 -18.65 12.63 15.79
C CYS A 360 -19.77 13.00 14.80
N PHE A 361 -20.71 12.09 14.57
CA PHE A 361 -21.84 12.33 13.69
C PHE A 361 -22.84 13.30 14.31
N PHE A 362 -23.24 13.10 15.56
CA PHE A 362 -24.18 13.95 16.27
C PHE A 362 -23.71 15.39 16.37
N HIS A 363 -22.45 15.63 16.75
CA HIS A 363 -21.87 16.97 16.86
C HIS A 363 -21.33 17.53 15.56
N GLN A 364 -21.39 16.79 14.45
CA GLN A 364 -20.81 17.16 13.16
C GLN A 364 -19.36 17.67 13.29
N ASP A 365 -18.50 16.89 13.96
CA ASP A 365 -17.13 17.31 14.31
C ASP A 365 -16.31 17.70 13.06
N LYS A 366 -16.03 19.01 12.93
CA LYS A 366 -15.29 19.61 11.81
C LYS A 366 -13.86 19.11 11.63
N LYS A 367 -13.30 18.35 12.58
CA LYS A 367 -12.01 17.66 12.43
C LYS A 367 -12.08 16.49 11.45
N TYR A 368 -13.29 16.05 11.14
CA TYR A 368 -13.56 14.93 10.26
C TYR A 368 -14.40 15.34 9.05
N VAL A 369 -14.31 14.53 8.01
CA VAL A 369 -15.27 14.48 6.90
C VAL A 369 -16.18 13.30 7.15
N LEU A 370 -17.46 13.58 7.45
CA LEU A 370 -18.46 12.57 7.74
C LEU A 370 -19.09 12.08 6.45
N HIS A 371 -19.07 10.77 6.23
CA HIS A 371 -19.64 10.17 5.04
C HIS A 371 -20.12 8.76 5.32
N LEU A 372 -20.93 8.24 4.41
CA LEU A 372 -21.54 6.92 4.47
C LEU A 372 -20.98 6.04 3.36
N LYS A 373 -20.92 4.73 3.61
CA LYS A 373 -20.64 3.68 2.63
C LYS A 373 -21.62 2.53 2.82
N GLN A 374 -21.71 1.65 1.82
CA GLN A 374 -22.33 0.34 1.98
C GLN A 374 -21.29 -0.77 1.95
N ASP A 375 -21.49 -1.81 2.75
CA ASP A 375 -20.74 -3.07 2.67
C ASP A 375 -21.30 -3.97 1.53
N HIS A 376 -20.77 -5.18 1.41
CA HIS A 376 -21.19 -6.17 0.42
C HIS A 376 -22.66 -6.63 0.61
N ASP A 377 -23.17 -6.55 1.84
CA ASP A 377 -24.53 -6.90 2.20
C ASP A 377 -25.49 -5.68 2.14
N HIS A 378 -25.04 -4.59 1.50
CA HIS A 378 -25.78 -3.32 1.39
C HIS A 378 -26.07 -2.62 2.73
N ARG A 379 -25.36 -2.98 3.81
CA ARG A 379 -25.52 -2.33 5.12
C ARG A 379 -24.71 -1.06 5.20
N ILE A 380 -25.22 -0.10 5.94
CA ILE A 380 -24.59 1.21 6.12
C ILE A 380 -23.37 1.10 7.02
N ILE A 381 -22.32 1.78 6.62
CA ILE A 381 -21.11 2.04 7.41
C ILE A 381 -20.98 3.54 7.60
N LEU A 382 -21.05 4.02 8.83
CA LEU A 382 -20.68 5.38 9.18
C LEU A 382 -19.16 5.53 9.11
N CYS A 383 -18.66 6.56 8.43
CA CYS A 383 -17.24 6.82 8.27
C CYS A 383 -16.91 8.28 8.60
N ALA A 384 -15.92 8.49 9.45
CA ALA A 384 -15.38 9.81 9.78
C ALA A 384 -13.88 9.84 9.37
N SER A 385 -13.58 10.51 8.26
CA SER A 385 -12.21 10.63 7.73
C SER A 385 -11.52 11.87 8.30
N SER A 386 -10.38 11.67 8.96
CA SER A 386 -9.64 12.79 9.59
C SER A 386 -9.07 13.78 8.56
N ARG A 387 -9.19 15.08 8.81
CA ARG A 387 -8.56 16.17 8.05
C ARG A 387 -7.11 16.44 8.48
N ARG A 388 -6.64 15.84 9.57
CA ARG A 388 -5.37 16.17 10.24
C ARG A 388 -4.26 15.14 9.97
N ILE A 389 -4.36 14.38 8.88
CA ILE A 389 -3.38 13.34 8.57
C ILE A 389 -1.93 13.88 8.47
N PRO A 390 -1.65 15.00 7.76
CA PRO A 390 -0.30 15.54 7.69
C PRO A 390 0.28 15.91 9.07
N GLN A 391 -0.54 16.47 9.95
CA GLN A 391 -0.13 16.86 11.30
C GLN A 391 0.19 15.63 12.18
N TYR A 392 -0.62 14.57 12.08
CA TYR A 392 -0.33 13.32 12.78
C TYR A 392 0.99 12.69 12.30
N LEU A 393 1.22 12.65 10.99
CA LEU A 393 2.47 12.12 10.43
C LEU A 393 3.70 12.93 10.88
N ASP A 394 3.59 14.27 10.90
CA ASP A 394 4.65 15.14 11.41
C ASP A 394 4.97 14.84 12.87
N GLN A 395 3.95 14.83 13.73
CA GLN A 395 4.13 14.59 15.17
C GLN A 395 4.68 13.19 15.49
N MET A 396 4.21 12.16 14.79
CA MET A 396 4.58 10.78 15.09
C MET A 396 5.94 10.39 14.51
N LEU A 397 6.28 10.87 13.32
CA LEU A 397 7.43 10.37 12.57
C LEU A 397 8.55 11.40 12.45
N TRP A 398 8.25 12.66 12.11
CA TRP A 398 9.27 13.62 11.69
C TRP A 398 9.82 14.49 12.81
N SER A 399 9.06 14.71 13.86
CA SER A 399 9.46 15.51 15.05
C SER A 399 10.63 14.88 15.84
N ARG A 400 10.92 13.59 15.65
CA ARG A 400 11.89 12.82 16.43
C ARG A 400 13.36 13.07 16.06
N GLY A 401 13.66 13.84 15.03
CA GLY A 401 15.01 14.25 14.66
C GLY A 401 15.93 13.14 14.12
N MET A 402 15.40 11.95 13.79
CA MET A 402 16.14 10.86 13.16
C MET A 402 16.30 11.06 11.66
N GLY A 403 17.26 10.39 11.03
CA GLY A 403 17.36 10.28 9.58
C GLY A 403 16.24 9.44 9.00
N ALA A 404 15.71 9.82 7.84
CA ALA A 404 14.69 9.03 7.16
C ALA A 404 14.87 9.07 5.64
N ILE A 405 14.56 7.95 4.99
CA ILE A 405 14.47 7.83 3.53
C ILE A 405 13.03 7.48 3.17
N LEU A 406 12.40 8.32 2.38
CA LEU A 406 11.11 8.03 1.75
C LEU A 406 11.40 7.76 0.27
N THR A 407 11.17 6.54 -0.18
CA THR A 407 11.43 6.17 -1.57
C THR A 407 10.21 5.58 -2.26
N SER A 408 10.05 5.90 -3.52
CA SER A 408 9.05 5.34 -4.44
C SER A 408 9.34 5.82 -5.86
N GLY A 409 8.77 5.16 -6.86
CA GLY A 409 8.84 5.62 -8.25
C GLY A 409 7.86 6.74 -8.61
N THR A 410 7.09 7.28 -7.64
CA THR A 410 6.00 8.22 -7.92
C THR A 410 5.85 9.31 -6.85
N LEU A 411 6.97 9.77 -6.27
CA LEU A 411 6.97 10.87 -5.30
C LEU A 411 6.95 12.24 -5.97
N LYS A 412 7.72 12.39 -7.05
CA LYS A 412 7.77 13.61 -7.85
C LYS A 412 6.55 13.68 -8.78
N THR A 413 5.96 14.84 -8.90
CA THR A 413 4.90 15.17 -9.87
C THR A 413 5.35 16.35 -10.71
N GLY A 414 4.51 16.87 -11.60
CA GLY A 414 4.84 18.08 -12.40
C GLY A 414 5.22 19.30 -11.56
N GLN A 415 4.80 19.36 -10.30
CA GLN A 415 5.16 20.40 -9.32
C GLN A 415 6.28 19.98 -8.36
N GLY A 416 7.14 19.05 -8.77
CA GLY A 416 8.21 18.52 -7.92
C GLY A 416 7.66 17.65 -6.79
N PHE A 417 8.21 17.81 -5.58
CA PHE A 417 7.84 17.04 -4.39
C PHE A 417 6.78 17.73 -3.51
N SER A 418 6.24 18.87 -3.93
CA SER A 418 5.31 19.68 -3.12
C SER A 418 4.09 18.89 -2.66
N HIS A 419 3.52 18.08 -3.55
CA HIS A 419 2.34 17.26 -3.26
C HIS A 419 2.64 16.23 -2.16
N ILE A 420 3.68 15.40 -2.32
CA ILE A 420 4.03 14.38 -1.31
C ILE A 420 4.47 15.00 0.02
N ARG A 421 5.18 16.12 0.00
CA ARG A 421 5.53 16.86 1.22
C ARG A 421 4.30 17.31 2.00
N LYS A 422 3.28 17.81 1.29
CA LYS A 422 2.00 18.19 1.90
C LYS A 422 1.31 16.97 2.51
N MET A 423 1.18 15.89 1.74
CA MET A 423 0.45 14.69 2.16
C MET A 423 1.11 13.95 3.32
N THR A 424 2.44 14.01 3.43
CA THR A 424 3.21 13.33 4.49
C THR A 424 3.53 14.23 5.70
N GLY A 425 3.10 15.50 5.72
CA GLY A 425 3.38 16.44 6.80
C GLY A 425 4.80 17.04 6.77
N LEU A 426 5.52 16.89 5.68
CA LEU A 426 6.89 17.38 5.51
C LEU A 426 6.98 18.84 4.99
N GLN A 427 5.85 19.51 4.82
CA GLN A 427 5.80 20.83 4.18
C GLN A 427 6.63 21.90 4.92
N ARG A 428 6.67 21.84 6.24
CA ARG A 428 7.40 22.81 7.10
C ARG A 428 8.72 22.30 7.64
N VAL A 429 9.09 21.06 7.31
CA VAL A 429 10.32 20.45 7.83
C VAL A 429 11.52 20.92 7.01
N ARG A 430 12.46 21.62 7.63
CA ARG A 430 13.63 22.24 6.95
C ARG A 430 14.70 21.23 6.52
N ARG A 431 14.83 20.08 7.20
CA ARG A 431 15.85 19.05 6.94
C ARG A 431 15.46 18.07 5.83
N VAL A 432 14.50 18.41 4.97
CA VAL A 432 14.11 17.60 3.82
C VAL A 432 15.08 17.85 2.67
N ARG A 433 15.54 16.76 2.03
CA ARG A 433 16.33 16.75 0.80
C ARG A 433 15.54 15.99 -0.26
N GLU A 434 15.62 16.46 -1.49
CA GLU A 434 14.86 15.91 -2.61
C GLU A 434 15.85 15.38 -3.65
N TYR A 435 15.67 14.12 -4.05
CA TYR A 435 16.51 13.47 -5.05
C TYR A 435 15.65 12.72 -6.06
N VAL A 436 16.04 12.81 -7.33
CA VAL A 436 15.42 12.07 -8.44
C VAL A 436 16.48 11.19 -9.04
N ALA A 437 16.30 9.88 -8.96
CA ALA A 437 17.19 8.94 -9.62
C ALA A 437 16.76 8.79 -11.09
N ASP A 438 17.70 8.86 -12.01
CA ASP A 438 17.46 8.60 -13.41
C ASP A 438 17.00 7.15 -13.62
N SER A 439 16.30 6.90 -14.71
CA SER A 439 15.84 5.56 -15.04
C SER A 439 16.93 4.79 -15.80
N PRO A 440 17.17 3.49 -15.48
CA PRO A 440 18.10 2.67 -16.24
C PRO A 440 17.59 2.33 -17.65
N PHE A 441 16.32 2.63 -17.96
CA PHE A 441 15.69 2.24 -19.21
C PHE A 441 15.86 3.29 -20.30
N GLU A 442 16.27 2.86 -21.49
CA GLU A 442 16.35 3.69 -22.71
C GLU A 442 14.95 3.90 -23.33
N TYR A 443 14.09 4.69 -22.68
CA TYR A 443 12.70 4.89 -23.14
C TYR A 443 12.58 5.41 -24.57
N GLN A 444 13.49 6.27 -25.02
CA GLN A 444 13.52 6.76 -26.40
C GLN A 444 13.72 5.63 -27.44
N LYS A 445 14.35 4.54 -27.03
CA LYS A 445 14.61 3.40 -27.88
C LYS A 445 13.58 2.31 -27.73
N ASN A 446 13.22 2.00 -26.48
CA ASN A 446 12.47 0.81 -26.12
C ASN A 446 10.97 1.06 -25.89
N CYS A 447 10.54 2.33 -25.87
CA CYS A 447 9.13 2.66 -25.66
C CYS A 447 8.59 3.57 -26.78
N LEU A 448 7.39 3.24 -27.26
CA LEU A 448 6.62 4.07 -28.18
C LEU A 448 5.37 4.58 -27.50
N LEU A 449 5.20 5.89 -27.33
CA LEU A 449 3.99 6.49 -26.80
C LEU A 449 3.01 6.78 -27.95
N TYR A 450 1.89 6.06 -27.97
CA TYR A 450 0.85 6.23 -28.97
C TYR A 450 -0.32 7.06 -28.44
N LEU A 451 -0.57 8.19 -29.09
CA LEU A 451 -1.69 9.10 -28.87
C LEU A 451 -2.47 9.26 -30.18
N PRO A 452 -3.62 8.57 -30.37
CA PRO A 452 -4.31 8.55 -31.65
C PRO A 452 -4.84 9.93 -32.06
N LYS A 453 -4.58 10.36 -33.31
CA LYS A 453 -5.06 11.64 -33.87
C LYS A 453 -6.57 11.78 -33.89
N ASN A 454 -7.28 10.69 -34.11
CA ASN A 454 -8.71 10.68 -34.38
C ASN A 454 -9.53 10.24 -33.15
N PHE A 455 -8.98 10.37 -31.95
CA PHE A 455 -9.75 10.04 -30.75
C PHE A 455 -10.73 11.18 -30.45
N LYS A 456 -12.00 10.94 -30.83
CA LYS A 456 -13.06 11.95 -30.72
C LYS A 456 -13.59 12.06 -29.29
N LYS A 457 -14.07 13.24 -28.94
CA LYS A 457 -14.79 13.45 -27.69
C LYS A 457 -16.20 12.88 -27.84
N CYS A 458 -16.50 11.84 -27.08
CA CYS A 458 -17.84 11.26 -26.94
C CYS A 458 -18.47 11.61 -25.60
N ARG A 459 -19.78 11.46 -25.48
CA ARG A 459 -20.47 11.60 -24.21
C ARG A 459 -20.03 10.47 -23.27
N ARG A 460 -19.55 10.84 -22.10
CA ARG A 460 -19.05 9.87 -21.11
C ARG A 460 -20.14 8.86 -20.73
N GLY A 461 -19.79 7.58 -20.82
CA GLY A 461 -20.68 6.45 -20.53
C GLY A 461 -21.69 6.14 -21.64
N SER A 462 -21.56 6.74 -22.84
CA SER A 462 -22.38 6.39 -23.99
C SER A 462 -21.88 5.11 -24.66
N GLN A 463 -22.78 4.46 -25.40
CA GLN A 463 -22.46 3.30 -26.23
C GLN A 463 -21.42 3.66 -27.31
N GLU A 464 -21.55 4.84 -27.95
CA GLU A 464 -20.62 5.37 -28.95
C GLU A 464 -19.21 5.49 -28.39
N GLU A 465 -19.05 5.93 -27.13
CA GLU A 465 -17.74 5.99 -26.47
C GLU A 465 -17.13 4.60 -26.29
N ALA A 466 -17.92 3.61 -25.87
CA ALA A 466 -17.47 2.24 -25.68
C ALA A 466 -17.06 1.59 -27.02
N GLU A 467 -17.85 1.80 -28.08
CA GLU A 467 -17.57 1.30 -29.43
C GLU A 467 -16.30 1.92 -30.01
N MET A 468 -16.11 3.22 -29.86
CA MET A 468 -14.89 3.89 -30.29
C MET A 468 -13.65 3.35 -29.57
N ILE A 469 -13.73 3.21 -28.25
CA ILE A 469 -12.64 2.64 -27.44
C ILE A 469 -12.36 1.20 -27.85
N ALA A 470 -13.39 0.37 -28.04
CA ALA A 470 -13.26 -1.00 -28.50
C ALA A 470 -12.54 -1.08 -29.86
N GLY A 471 -12.92 -0.25 -30.83
CA GLY A 471 -12.26 -0.21 -32.15
C GLY A 471 -10.77 0.14 -32.08
N HIS A 472 -10.39 1.10 -31.22
CA HIS A 472 -8.98 1.42 -31.00
C HIS A 472 -8.22 0.28 -30.30
N ILE A 473 -8.81 -0.34 -29.29
CA ILE A 473 -8.20 -1.49 -28.57
C ILE A 473 -8.05 -2.66 -29.52
N HIS A 474 -9.04 -3.01 -30.32
CA HIS A 474 -8.96 -4.06 -31.35
C HIS A 474 -7.78 -3.82 -32.28
N SER A 475 -7.69 -2.61 -32.85
CA SER A 475 -6.61 -2.25 -33.78
C SER A 475 -5.22 -2.34 -33.15
N LEU A 476 -5.08 -1.96 -31.89
CA LEU A 476 -3.83 -2.05 -31.12
C LEU A 476 -3.45 -3.51 -30.85
N ILE A 477 -4.39 -4.33 -30.33
CA ILE A 477 -4.16 -5.75 -30.03
C ILE A 477 -3.72 -6.50 -31.29
N CYS A 478 -4.42 -6.29 -32.42
CA CYS A 478 -4.04 -6.91 -33.68
C CYS A 478 -2.67 -6.44 -34.20
N SER A 479 -2.33 -5.15 -33.97
CA SER A 479 -1.03 -4.60 -34.36
C SER A 479 0.14 -5.08 -33.50
N THR A 480 -0.13 -5.56 -32.29
CA THR A 480 0.86 -6.06 -31.32
C THR A 480 0.77 -7.56 -31.09
N TYR A 481 -0.01 -8.27 -31.89
CA TYR A 481 -0.16 -9.74 -31.83
C TYR A 481 -0.54 -10.28 -30.44
N GLY A 482 -1.51 -9.66 -29.79
CA GLY A 482 -1.84 -9.91 -28.39
C GLY A 482 -0.83 -9.22 -27.45
N HIS A 483 -0.20 -9.94 -26.51
CA HIS A 483 0.80 -9.44 -25.56
C HIS A 483 0.38 -8.09 -24.90
N THR A 484 -0.89 -7.98 -24.57
CA THR A 484 -1.49 -6.67 -24.22
C THR A 484 -2.07 -6.64 -22.83
N LEU A 485 -1.71 -5.59 -22.10
CA LEU A 485 -2.40 -5.19 -20.85
C LEU A 485 -3.26 -3.96 -21.11
N VAL A 486 -4.55 -4.06 -20.86
CA VAL A 486 -5.50 -2.93 -20.97
C VAL A 486 -5.93 -2.48 -19.57
N LEU A 487 -5.55 -1.28 -19.19
CA LEU A 487 -5.86 -0.68 -17.88
C LEU A 487 -7.06 0.27 -17.98
N PHE A 488 -8.14 -0.11 -17.32
CA PHE A 488 -9.35 0.70 -17.23
C PHE A 488 -9.43 1.48 -15.91
N THR A 489 -10.11 2.61 -15.96
CA THR A 489 -10.48 3.41 -14.79
C THR A 489 -11.85 3.04 -14.21
N SER A 490 -12.61 2.18 -14.91
CA SER A 490 -13.99 1.76 -14.56
C SER A 490 -14.20 0.30 -14.92
N TYR A 491 -14.70 -0.49 -13.97
CA TYR A 491 -15.11 -1.88 -14.20
C TYR A 491 -16.27 -1.99 -15.19
N HIS A 492 -17.21 -1.05 -15.13
CA HIS A 492 -18.36 -1.03 -16.05
C HIS A 492 -17.92 -0.87 -17.51
N LEU A 493 -17.03 0.11 -17.80
CA LEU A 493 -16.50 0.30 -19.14
C LEU A 493 -15.64 -0.90 -19.58
N MET A 494 -14.84 -1.47 -18.66
CA MET A 494 -14.05 -2.68 -18.93
C MET A 494 -14.95 -3.83 -19.40
N GLY A 495 -15.98 -4.17 -18.62
CA GLY A 495 -16.89 -5.27 -18.97
C GLY A 495 -17.63 -5.03 -20.30
N ASN A 496 -18.10 -3.80 -20.55
CA ASN A 496 -18.77 -3.48 -21.83
C ASN A 496 -17.82 -3.68 -23.03
N VAL A 497 -16.62 -3.16 -22.96
CA VAL A 497 -15.61 -3.27 -24.03
C VAL A 497 -15.14 -4.74 -24.19
N TYR A 498 -14.97 -5.46 -23.07
CA TYR A 498 -14.64 -6.88 -23.11
C TYR A 498 -15.70 -7.71 -23.86
N GLN A 499 -16.97 -7.51 -23.56
CA GLN A 499 -18.07 -8.20 -24.22
C GLN A 499 -18.14 -7.90 -25.74
N MET A 500 -17.76 -6.69 -26.17
CA MET A 500 -17.71 -6.35 -27.60
C MET A 500 -16.57 -7.04 -28.32
N LEU A 501 -15.43 -7.28 -27.66
CA LEU A 501 -14.20 -7.74 -28.30
C LEU A 501 -13.91 -9.22 -28.14
N ARG A 502 -14.52 -9.91 -27.19
CA ARG A 502 -14.16 -11.30 -26.83
C ARG A 502 -14.27 -12.30 -27.98
N ASP A 503 -15.21 -12.06 -28.91
CA ASP A 503 -15.48 -12.95 -30.05
C ASP A 503 -14.80 -12.43 -31.35
N GLU A 504 -14.21 -11.22 -31.32
CA GLU A 504 -13.55 -10.58 -32.47
C GLU A 504 -12.03 -10.68 -32.43
N ILE A 505 -11.44 -10.83 -31.22
CA ILE A 505 -10.00 -10.87 -31.00
C ILE A 505 -9.51 -12.32 -31.14
N PRO A 506 -8.52 -12.60 -32.03
CA PRO A 506 -7.99 -13.95 -32.24
C PRO A 506 -7.04 -14.44 -31.16
N PHE A 507 -6.84 -13.69 -30.10
CA PHE A 507 -5.93 -14.01 -28.99
C PHE A 507 -6.69 -14.33 -27.71
N PRO A 508 -6.14 -15.14 -26.78
CA PRO A 508 -6.77 -15.43 -25.51
C PRO A 508 -7.02 -14.14 -24.72
N MET A 509 -8.26 -13.92 -24.30
CA MET A 509 -8.66 -12.75 -23.51
C MET A 509 -9.04 -13.14 -22.10
N ILE A 510 -8.51 -12.40 -21.12
CA ILE A 510 -8.82 -12.57 -19.70
C ILE A 510 -9.26 -11.23 -19.13
N GLU A 511 -10.33 -11.22 -18.33
CA GLU A 511 -10.74 -10.07 -17.54
C GLU A 511 -10.51 -10.29 -16.05
N VAL A 512 -9.96 -9.29 -15.35
CA VAL A 512 -9.66 -9.33 -13.92
C VAL A 512 -10.63 -8.45 -13.16
N TRP A 513 -11.48 -9.08 -12.37
CA TRP A 513 -12.36 -8.43 -11.41
C TRP A 513 -11.72 -8.29 -10.04
N ARG A 514 -12.37 -7.63 -9.12
CA ARG A 514 -11.85 -7.43 -7.74
C ARG A 514 -11.50 -8.78 -7.11
N HIS A 515 -10.28 -8.89 -6.55
CA HIS A 515 -9.76 -10.04 -5.79
C HIS A 515 -9.41 -11.31 -6.60
N SER A 516 -9.26 -11.23 -7.89
CA SER A 516 -8.87 -12.38 -8.70
C SER A 516 -7.34 -12.42 -8.93
N SER A 517 -6.64 -13.18 -8.09
CA SER A 517 -5.21 -13.48 -8.29
C SER A 517 -4.99 -14.66 -9.26
N GLU A 518 -5.99 -15.51 -9.42
CA GLU A 518 -5.92 -16.71 -10.29
C GLU A 518 -5.83 -16.33 -11.76
N GLU A 519 -6.61 -15.34 -12.21
CA GLU A 519 -6.63 -14.87 -13.59
C GLU A 519 -5.29 -14.22 -13.97
N ILE A 520 -4.67 -13.49 -13.03
CA ILE A 520 -3.33 -12.92 -13.25
C ILE A 520 -2.30 -14.06 -13.40
N THR A 521 -2.40 -15.11 -12.60
CA THR A 521 -1.52 -16.28 -12.69
C THR A 521 -1.73 -17.01 -14.00
N ARG A 522 -2.98 -17.19 -14.41
CA ARG A 522 -3.34 -17.79 -15.69
C ARG A 522 -2.79 -16.97 -16.87
N PHE A 523 -2.95 -15.64 -16.85
CA PHE A 523 -2.38 -14.75 -17.87
C PHE A 523 -0.87 -14.94 -18.02
N LYS A 524 -0.13 -15.06 -16.92
CA LYS A 524 1.32 -15.28 -16.95
C LYS A 524 1.78 -16.61 -17.55
N GLN A 525 0.87 -17.55 -17.69
CA GLN A 525 1.13 -18.87 -18.26
C GLN A 525 0.69 -19.00 -19.74
N MET A 526 0.12 -17.93 -20.29
CA MET A 526 -0.40 -17.92 -21.66
C MET A 526 0.49 -17.08 -22.56
N ASP A 527 0.69 -17.55 -23.76
CA ASP A 527 1.35 -16.79 -24.82
C ASP A 527 0.33 -15.92 -25.56
N ASN A 528 0.76 -14.77 -26.06
CA ASN A 528 -0.03 -13.83 -26.86
C ASN A 528 -1.37 -13.37 -26.20
N ALA A 529 -1.50 -13.52 -24.89
CA ALA A 529 -2.74 -13.23 -24.20
C ALA A 529 -2.99 -11.72 -24.04
N VAL A 530 -4.26 -11.38 -23.85
CA VAL A 530 -4.74 -10.03 -23.61
C VAL A 530 -5.39 -9.97 -22.22
N LEU A 531 -4.91 -9.10 -21.35
CA LEU A 531 -5.43 -8.90 -20.01
C LEU A 531 -6.21 -7.58 -19.89
N PHE A 532 -7.49 -7.68 -19.60
CA PHE A 532 -8.34 -6.52 -19.26
C PHE A 532 -8.39 -6.37 -17.74
N ALA A 533 -7.99 -5.23 -17.24
CA ALA A 533 -7.88 -5.02 -15.80
C ALA A 533 -8.29 -3.61 -15.37
N ALA A 534 -8.85 -3.51 -14.17
CA ALA A 534 -9.13 -2.27 -13.50
C ALA A 534 -8.66 -2.33 -12.03
N GLY A 535 -8.54 -1.21 -11.36
CA GLY A 535 -8.23 -1.16 -9.92
C GLY A 535 -6.85 -1.72 -9.56
N SER A 536 -6.77 -2.96 -9.08
CA SER A 536 -5.56 -3.55 -8.49
C SER A 536 -4.39 -3.72 -9.46
N CYS A 537 -4.64 -3.93 -10.75
CA CYS A 537 -3.56 -4.14 -11.74
C CYS A 537 -2.80 -2.85 -12.11
N TRP A 538 -3.29 -1.69 -11.70
CA TRP A 538 -2.52 -0.44 -11.82
C TRP A 538 -1.25 -0.47 -10.97
N GLU A 539 -1.24 -1.24 -9.89
CA GLU A 539 -0.14 -1.36 -8.94
C GLU A 539 0.11 -2.82 -8.53
N GLY A 540 1.32 -3.14 -8.10
CA GLY A 540 1.61 -4.38 -7.37
C GLY A 540 1.68 -5.68 -8.18
N VAL A 541 1.49 -5.65 -9.52
CA VAL A 541 1.66 -6.82 -10.39
C VAL A 541 2.87 -6.63 -11.29
N ASP A 542 3.64 -7.67 -11.49
CA ASP A 542 4.80 -7.68 -12.37
C ASP A 542 4.58 -8.59 -13.58
N PHE A 543 4.94 -8.08 -14.76
CA PHE A 543 4.82 -8.78 -16.05
C PHE A 543 6.17 -8.69 -16.78
N PRO A 544 7.07 -9.66 -16.59
CA PRO A 544 8.39 -9.60 -17.18
C PRO A 544 8.38 -9.96 -18.67
N GLY A 545 9.32 -9.41 -19.42
CA GLY A 545 9.54 -9.74 -20.81
C GLY A 545 8.39 -9.32 -21.73
N ASP A 546 8.16 -10.12 -22.75
CA ASP A 546 7.19 -9.84 -23.81
C ASP A 546 5.72 -10.10 -23.43
N MET A 547 5.43 -10.47 -22.19
CA MET A 547 4.03 -10.61 -21.72
C MET A 547 3.22 -9.33 -21.94
N VAL A 548 3.86 -8.16 -21.81
CA VAL A 548 3.23 -6.87 -22.01
C VAL A 548 4.09 -6.04 -22.97
N SER A 549 4.01 -6.33 -24.24
CA SER A 549 4.59 -5.50 -25.32
C SER A 549 3.64 -4.37 -25.76
N SER A 550 2.39 -4.38 -25.29
CA SER A 550 1.38 -3.36 -25.51
C SER A 550 0.68 -3.05 -24.18
N LEU A 551 0.79 -1.81 -23.74
CA LEU A 551 0.09 -1.27 -22.57
C LEU A 551 -0.93 -0.23 -23.03
N ILE A 552 -2.21 -0.48 -22.81
CA ILE A 552 -3.28 0.44 -23.20
C ILE A 552 -3.90 1.04 -21.94
N ILE A 553 -3.82 2.36 -21.80
CA ILE A 553 -4.44 3.12 -20.71
C ILE A 553 -5.74 3.74 -21.24
N VAL A 554 -6.86 3.22 -20.76
CA VAL A 554 -8.18 3.69 -21.17
C VAL A 554 -8.62 4.80 -20.23
N LYS A 555 -8.55 6.02 -20.71
CA LYS A 555 -8.81 7.28 -20.01
C LYS A 555 -7.76 7.62 -18.94
N LEU A 556 -7.55 8.90 -18.78
CA LEU A 556 -6.68 9.42 -17.71
C LEU A 556 -7.25 9.07 -16.33
N PRO A 557 -6.41 8.57 -15.41
CA PRO A 557 -6.86 8.01 -14.14
C PRO A 557 -7.19 9.09 -13.09
N PHE A 558 -8.14 9.97 -13.42
CA PHE A 558 -8.68 10.93 -12.47
C PHE A 558 -9.51 10.24 -11.39
N ALA A 559 -9.34 10.65 -10.14
CA ALA A 559 -10.18 10.18 -9.06
C ALA A 559 -11.64 10.62 -9.26
N VAL A 560 -12.59 9.75 -8.92
CA VAL A 560 -14.00 10.11 -8.89
C VAL A 560 -14.23 11.04 -7.69
N PRO A 561 -14.91 12.19 -7.85
CA PRO A 561 -15.25 13.06 -6.74
C PRO A 561 -16.00 12.29 -5.63
N ASP A 562 -15.59 12.51 -4.40
CA ASP A 562 -16.19 11.93 -3.21
C ASP A 562 -16.29 13.00 -2.10
N PRO A 563 -17.02 12.76 -1.01
CA PRO A 563 -17.17 13.75 0.07
C PRO A 563 -15.85 14.24 0.66
N ILE A 564 -14.80 13.40 0.65
CA ILE A 564 -13.48 13.77 1.16
C ILE A 564 -12.82 14.78 0.20
N SER A 565 -12.87 14.53 -1.09
CA SER A 565 -12.33 15.42 -2.12
C SER A 565 -13.11 16.73 -2.19
N GLU A 566 -14.43 16.71 -2.05
CA GLU A 566 -15.26 17.91 -2.00
C GLU A 566 -14.98 18.76 -0.74
N ALA A 567 -14.76 18.12 0.41
CA ALA A 567 -14.35 18.80 1.61
C ALA A 567 -12.95 19.42 1.48
N GLN A 568 -12.02 18.73 0.85
CA GLN A 568 -10.67 19.21 0.59
C GLN A 568 -10.68 20.39 -0.39
N LYS A 569 -11.53 20.35 -1.41
CA LYS A 569 -11.70 21.44 -2.39
C LYS A 569 -12.05 22.78 -1.72
N LYS A 570 -12.86 22.75 -0.65
CA LYS A 570 -13.22 23.94 0.10
C LYS A 570 -12.05 24.63 0.84
N GLU A 571 -10.89 23.96 0.93
CA GLU A 571 -9.66 24.48 1.54
C GLU A 571 -8.81 25.33 0.59
N TYR A 572 -9.17 25.37 -0.71
CA TYR A 572 -8.46 26.09 -1.74
C TYR A 572 -9.20 27.35 -2.20
N ALA A 573 -8.46 28.38 -2.60
CA ALA A 573 -9.01 29.65 -3.04
C ALA A 573 -9.88 29.54 -4.30
N SER A 574 -9.52 28.62 -5.21
CA SER A 574 -10.28 28.38 -6.43
C SER A 574 -10.30 26.91 -6.82
N LEU A 575 -11.26 26.52 -7.67
CA LEU A 575 -11.30 25.19 -8.28
C LEU A 575 -10.04 24.90 -9.10
N LYS A 576 -9.49 25.91 -9.78
CA LYS A 576 -8.27 25.79 -10.58
C LYS A 576 -7.07 25.42 -9.67
N ASP A 577 -6.93 26.09 -8.54
CA ASP A 577 -5.85 25.81 -7.58
C ASP A 577 -5.97 24.39 -7.01
N TYR A 578 -7.19 23.96 -6.67
CA TYR A 578 -7.45 22.60 -6.22
C TYR A 578 -7.08 21.56 -7.28
N ILE A 579 -7.51 21.77 -8.55
CA ILE A 579 -7.18 20.86 -9.65
C ILE A 579 -5.66 20.74 -9.80
N GLN A 580 -4.95 21.86 -9.82
CA GLN A 580 -3.51 21.85 -10.01
C GLN A 580 -2.73 21.31 -8.80
N ALA A 581 -3.18 21.58 -7.59
CA ALA A 581 -2.46 21.14 -6.37
C ALA A 581 -2.77 19.71 -5.92
N VAL A 582 -3.91 19.13 -6.34
CA VAL A 582 -4.36 17.82 -5.86
C VAL A 582 -4.72 16.87 -7.00
N ILE A 583 -5.66 17.27 -7.86
CA ILE A 583 -6.24 16.36 -8.85
C ILE A 583 -5.22 15.97 -9.91
N VAL A 584 -4.47 16.94 -10.44
CA VAL A 584 -3.43 16.69 -11.44
C VAL A 584 -2.27 15.87 -10.87
N PRO A 585 -1.68 16.18 -9.71
CA PRO A 585 -0.65 15.33 -9.09
C PRO A 585 -1.10 13.89 -8.82
N ASP A 586 -2.33 13.69 -8.36
CA ASP A 586 -2.87 12.34 -8.13
C ASP A 586 -3.07 11.57 -9.44
N MET A 587 -3.54 12.22 -10.50
CA MET A 587 -3.62 11.65 -11.84
C MET A 587 -2.22 11.29 -12.37
N GLN A 588 -1.24 12.21 -12.27
CA GLN A 588 0.14 11.98 -12.71
C GLN A 588 0.79 10.80 -11.98
N LYS A 589 0.63 10.73 -10.64
CA LYS A 589 1.10 9.61 -9.83
C LYS A 589 0.55 8.28 -10.36
N LYS A 590 -0.76 8.19 -10.55
CA LYS A 590 -1.44 6.97 -10.99
C LYS A 590 -1.09 6.62 -12.44
N LEU A 591 -0.93 7.61 -13.31
CA LEU A 591 -0.49 7.42 -14.68
C LEU A 591 0.93 6.85 -14.74
N ARG A 592 1.88 7.37 -13.93
CA ARG A 592 3.24 6.82 -13.81
C ARG A 592 3.25 5.38 -13.26
N GLN A 593 2.37 5.06 -12.33
CA GLN A 593 2.22 3.69 -11.81
C GLN A 593 1.76 2.71 -12.91
N GLY A 594 0.76 3.11 -13.69
CA GLY A 594 0.31 2.34 -14.86
C GLY A 594 1.41 2.21 -15.90
N PHE A 595 2.05 3.31 -16.28
CA PHE A 595 3.17 3.31 -17.23
C PHE A 595 4.32 2.40 -16.78
N GLY A 596 4.60 2.34 -15.48
CA GLY A 596 5.60 1.46 -14.90
C GLY A 596 5.35 -0.05 -15.10
N ARG A 597 4.26 -0.44 -15.77
CA ARG A 597 4.01 -1.83 -16.22
C ARG A 597 4.63 -2.14 -17.58
N ALA A 598 5.04 -1.10 -18.32
CA ALA A 598 5.50 -1.25 -19.69
C ALA A 598 6.90 -1.89 -19.82
N LEU A 599 7.86 -1.46 -18.99
CA LEU A 599 9.24 -1.95 -19.03
C LEU A 599 9.66 -2.46 -17.65
N ARG A 600 10.30 -3.63 -17.58
CA ARG A 600 10.82 -4.26 -16.37
C ARG A 600 12.31 -4.54 -16.43
N THR A 601 12.80 -4.80 -17.62
CA THR A 601 14.22 -5.03 -17.93
C THR A 601 14.72 -4.02 -18.96
N GLU A 602 16.01 -3.91 -19.10
CA GLU A 602 16.65 -3.02 -20.07
C GLU A 602 16.40 -3.43 -21.52
N THR A 603 16.03 -4.71 -21.74
CA THR A 603 15.76 -5.28 -23.06
C THR A 603 14.28 -5.25 -23.44
N ASP A 604 13.37 -5.02 -22.50
CA ASP A 604 11.93 -4.98 -22.78
C ASP A 604 11.61 -3.85 -23.76
N THR A 605 10.64 -4.11 -24.63
CA THR A 605 10.11 -3.11 -25.55
C THR A 605 8.60 -3.07 -25.49
N CYS A 606 8.01 -1.86 -25.40
CA CYS A 606 6.58 -1.71 -25.21
C CYS A 606 6.01 -0.52 -25.97
N VAL A 607 4.81 -0.70 -26.52
CA VAL A 607 3.94 0.38 -27.00
C VAL A 607 3.01 0.78 -25.88
N VAL A 608 3.08 2.02 -25.42
CA VAL A 608 2.15 2.58 -24.45
C VAL A 608 1.14 3.46 -25.16
N SER A 609 -0.13 3.09 -25.07
CA SER A 609 -1.24 3.80 -25.72
C SER A 609 -2.12 4.48 -24.69
N ILE A 610 -2.45 5.76 -24.87
CA ILE A 610 -3.41 6.49 -24.02
C ILE A 610 -4.63 6.86 -24.84
N LEU A 611 -5.75 6.27 -24.53
CA LEU A 611 -7.03 6.47 -25.20
C LEU A 611 -7.88 7.50 -24.42
N ASP A 612 -7.50 8.78 -24.55
CA ASP A 612 -8.19 9.91 -23.92
C ASP A 612 -7.94 11.18 -24.75
N GLU A 613 -8.99 11.85 -25.19
CA GLU A 613 -8.88 13.08 -25.98
C GLU A 613 -8.15 14.21 -25.25
N ARG A 614 -8.19 14.18 -23.92
CA ARG A 614 -7.54 15.20 -23.08
C ARG A 614 -6.01 15.04 -23.00
N ALA A 615 -5.49 13.86 -23.35
CA ALA A 615 -4.06 13.56 -23.38
C ALA A 615 -3.42 13.87 -24.74
N GLY A 616 -4.20 13.89 -25.82
CA GLY A 616 -3.74 14.18 -27.18
C GLY A 616 -3.17 15.59 -27.33
N GLU A 617 -2.50 15.86 -28.44
CA GLU A 617 -1.96 17.18 -28.77
C GLU A 617 -3.08 18.24 -28.78
N GLY A 618 -2.89 19.34 -28.06
CA GLY A 618 -3.90 20.36 -27.84
C GLY A 618 -4.99 19.97 -26.83
N GLY A 619 -4.94 18.76 -26.28
CA GLY A 619 -5.84 18.32 -25.21
C GLY A 619 -5.56 19.05 -23.90
N ARG A 620 -6.61 19.17 -23.08
CA ARG A 620 -6.58 19.98 -21.84
C ARG A 620 -5.46 19.60 -20.86
N TYR A 621 -5.04 18.34 -20.83
CA TYR A 621 -4.03 17.81 -19.90
C TYR A 621 -2.80 17.23 -20.62
N HIS A 622 -2.57 17.62 -21.88
CA HIS A 622 -1.44 17.14 -22.66
C HIS A 622 -0.09 17.40 -21.95
N GLU A 623 0.13 18.63 -21.50
CA GLU A 623 1.37 19.02 -20.84
C GLU A 623 1.58 18.25 -19.53
N GLU A 624 0.53 18.10 -18.72
CA GLU A 624 0.56 17.37 -17.44
C GLU A 624 0.84 15.87 -17.66
N VAL A 625 0.32 15.29 -18.73
CA VAL A 625 0.59 13.90 -19.12
C VAL A 625 2.04 13.76 -19.55
N MET A 626 2.54 14.65 -20.41
CA MET A 626 3.92 14.62 -20.87
C MET A 626 4.93 14.85 -19.73
N CYS A 627 4.60 15.71 -18.76
CA CYS A 627 5.41 15.89 -17.55
C CYS A 627 5.42 14.65 -16.62
N ALA A 628 4.39 13.81 -16.66
CA ALA A 628 4.30 12.63 -15.82
C ALA A 628 5.07 11.43 -16.38
N LEU A 629 5.24 11.35 -17.68
CA LEU A 629 5.84 10.21 -18.38
C LEU A 629 7.31 10.48 -18.73
N PRO A 630 8.12 9.42 -18.83
CA PRO A 630 9.46 9.56 -19.36
C PRO A 630 9.40 9.96 -20.84
N SER A 631 10.48 10.57 -21.32
CA SER A 631 10.58 10.97 -22.73
C SER A 631 10.65 9.73 -23.64
N CYS A 632 9.61 9.50 -24.42
CA CYS A 632 9.49 8.40 -25.38
C CYS A 632 9.33 8.92 -26.82
N LYS A 633 9.60 8.05 -27.81
CA LYS A 633 9.16 8.33 -29.17
C LYS A 633 7.65 8.40 -29.24
N MET A 634 7.10 9.35 -29.96
CA MET A 634 5.66 9.52 -30.10
C MET A 634 5.16 9.00 -31.45
N ALA A 635 3.98 8.38 -31.43
CA ALA A 635 3.25 7.96 -32.61
C ALA A 635 1.78 8.45 -32.53
N LYS A 636 1.21 8.75 -33.68
CA LYS A 636 -0.16 9.21 -33.84
C LYS A 636 -0.96 8.32 -34.81
N ASP A 637 -0.26 7.47 -35.56
CA ASP A 637 -0.84 6.54 -36.53
C ASP A 637 -0.56 5.10 -36.12
N ILE A 638 -1.54 4.22 -36.28
CA ILE A 638 -1.43 2.79 -35.97
C ILE A 638 -0.33 2.10 -36.77
N LYS A 639 -0.03 2.59 -37.99
CA LYS A 639 1.06 2.07 -38.84
C LYS A 639 2.43 2.24 -38.18
N ASP A 640 2.62 3.29 -37.37
CA ASP A 640 3.86 3.48 -36.64
C ASP A 640 4.00 2.46 -35.52
N VAL A 641 2.89 2.08 -34.86
CA VAL A 641 2.85 1.00 -33.89
C VAL A 641 3.27 -0.32 -34.54
N GLN A 642 2.66 -0.67 -35.68
CA GLN A 642 3.02 -1.88 -36.43
C GLN A 642 4.48 -1.91 -36.84
N ARG A 643 5.01 -0.78 -37.34
CA ARG A 643 6.42 -0.65 -37.71
C ARG A 643 7.34 -0.81 -36.51
N PHE A 644 7.00 -0.23 -35.36
CA PHE A 644 7.79 -0.34 -34.14
C PHE A 644 7.89 -1.78 -33.67
N ILE A 645 6.78 -2.51 -33.59
CA ILE A 645 6.75 -3.92 -33.17
C ILE A 645 7.56 -4.78 -34.15
N ARG A 646 7.34 -4.64 -35.47
CA ARG A 646 8.09 -5.42 -36.47
C ARG A 646 9.61 -5.21 -36.43
N ASN A 647 10.05 -4.01 -36.10
CA ASN A 647 11.46 -3.69 -36.00
C ASN A 647 12.12 -4.14 -34.69
N ARG A 648 11.35 -4.53 -33.70
CA ARG A 648 11.83 -4.85 -32.34
C ARG A 648 11.65 -6.30 -31.94
N LYS A 649 10.71 -6.99 -32.52
CA LYS A 649 10.36 -8.36 -32.14
C LYS A 649 10.89 -9.37 -33.16
N GLY A 650 11.42 -10.48 -32.67
CA GLY A 650 11.86 -11.61 -33.48
C GLY A 650 10.68 -12.47 -33.94
N VAL A 651 10.98 -13.52 -34.74
CA VAL A 651 9.96 -14.43 -35.29
C VAL A 651 9.19 -15.18 -34.19
N GLU A 652 9.85 -15.51 -33.09
CA GLU A 652 9.26 -16.23 -31.95
C GLU A 652 8.10 -15.46 -31.29
N TYR A 653 8.13 -14.13 -31.35
CA TYR A 653 7.07 -13.27 -30.82
C TYR A 653 5.73 -13.45 -31.54
N TYR A 654 5.74 -13.90 -32.79
CA TYR A 654 4.56 -14.03 -33.66
C TYR A 654 4.02 -15.47 -33.72
N LEU A 655 4.74 -16.41 -33.13
CA LEU A 655 4.35 -17.81 -33.03
C LEU A 655 3.50 -18.10 -31.80
#